data_1598b1ab20365af2edf1124f62acb993
#
_entry.id   1598b1ab20365af2edf1124f62acb993
#
_cell.length_a   1.000
_cell.length_b   1.000
_cell.length_c   1.000
_cell.angle_alpha   90.00
_cell.angle_beta   90.00
_cell.angle_gamma   90.00
#
_symmetry.space_group_name_H-M   'P 1'
#
loop_
_entity.id
_entity.type
_entity.pdbx_description
1 polymer ?
#
loop_
_entity_poly.entity_id
_entity_poly.type
_entity_poly.pdbx_seq_one_letter_code
_entity_poly.pdbx_strand_id
1 'polypeptide(L)'
;MRVLLKNCAVAMAAFFVTLPGPAHALRVMTYNLLTFTAGSSRVQHFKTVLQYAQPDVLVAEELGSQAAVDFFLNSILNAGNPGEWSSAVFTDNSEDDNALFYRTAKVQVLSHFDIQTVAREIDEWHVRPVGYDSPDAEMRIYVAHLSPNQGGSAPNQRLAQVTAMRARMETFPAGQNYVVCGDMNLYDSEEPAYEYMLSSAGGIAGIVADPIDTPGDWHDGGEFAAVQTQSTRTASVGGGAGGGMDDRFDFILRGPALEDDEGLDLLESTYTALGQDGLHFELSITDPPANAVVPQAIAQALYSASDHLPVFADFQLPPIVVASTALDFGIVIAGGIVTRDLSVSNAAVSPADELNYTLSALPPFGAPGGSFEVQAGAPENVHAITMSSETAGPYAANLTISSDDLDHPQRFVALAGEIWNHAQPSVLEGTPLTVAALDFGTHAPGEFQDRPATAYNFGYGPLQAKLAVASFSMIGDPRFSIVGGFTPALVDGVPASWEIHFDDSGAPDGTYEGLLVFHTEDESGIPGGTALADLVYQITANIGGSPVDAPVLSNAPRIGLIAISPNPAPSTTRISFGTSRTGPVELRIHDLAGRVVKHLVGASRERGEYVASWDGRDERGHSAAAGIYFVRLTSIDGNWTAKLIRVK
;
A
#
# COMPACT_ATOMS: atom_id res chain seq x y z
N MET A 1 -62.27 -35.83 -42.76
CA MET A 1 -60.92 -35.28 -42.81
C MET A 1 -60.42 -35.15 -41.35
N ARG A 2 -59.68 -36.16 -40.91
CA ARG A 2 -59.19 -36.27 -39.50
C ARG A 2 -57.88 -35.53 -39.42
N VAL A 3 -57.78 -34.55 -38.53
CA VAL A 3 -56.53 -33.88 -38.18
C VAL A 3 -56.03 -34.47 -36.83
N LEU A 4 -54.86 -35.09 -36.85
CA LEU A 4 -54.16 -35.58 -35.67
C LEU A 4 -53.58 -34.41 -34.88
N LEU A 5 -53.97 -34.30 -33.64
CA LEU A 5 -53.25 -33.51 -32.64
C LEU A 5 -52.11 -34.34 -32.05
N LYS A 6 -50.86 -33.97 -32.33
CA LYS A 6 -49.67 -34.52 -31.65
C LYS A 6 -49.49 -33.74 -30.33
N ASN A 7 -49.56 -34.46 -29.22
CA ASN A 7 -49.13 -33.97 -27.89
C ASN A 7 -47.61 -33.81 -27.88
N CYS A 8 -47.11 -32.59 -27.84
CA CYS A 8 -45.74 -32.30 -27.41
C CYS A 8 -45.75 -32.08 -25.90
N ALA A 9 -45.28 -33.09 -25.16
CA ALA A 9 -44.91 -32.88 -23.77
C ALA A 9 -43.60 -32.08 -23.73
N VAL A 10 -43.66 -30.79 -23.35
CA VAL A 10 -42.50 -29.99 -23.03
C VAL A 10 -42.06 -30.36 -21.61
N ALA A 11 -40.97 -31.08 -21.48
CA ALA A 11 -40.30 -31.27 -20.20
C ALA A 11 -39.70 -29.91 -19.78
N MET A 12 -40.33 -29.24 -18.84
CA MET A 12 -39.71 -28.11 -18.12
C MET A 12 -38.59 -28.66 -17.24
N ALA A 13 -37.36 -28.58 -17.69
CA ALA A 13 -36.20 -28.69 -16.83
C ALA A 13 -36.20 -27.44 -15.90
N ALA A 14 -36.55 -27.64 -14.64
CA ALA A 14 -36.37 -26.62 -13.62
C ALA A 14 -34.87 -26.41 -13.44
N PHE A 15 -34.34 -25.37 -14.05
CA PHE A 15 -33.04 -24.81 -13.67
C PHE A 15 -33.22 -24.19 -12.28
N PHE A 16 -32.81 -24.88 -11.24
CA PHE A 16 -32.51 -24.26 -9.96
C PHE A 16 -31.32 -23.34 -10.17
N VAL A 17 -31.57 -22.06 -10.33
CA VAL A 17 -30.56 -21.02 -10.14
C VAL A 17 -30.29 -21.02 -8.63
N THR A 18 -29.28 -21.74 -8.19
CA THR A 18 -28.71 -21.53 -6.88
C THR A 18 -28.14 -20.12 -6.90
N LEU A 19 -28.79 -19.16 -6.25
CA LEU A 19 -28.12 -17.93 -5.86
C LEU A 19 -26.91 -18.39 -5.02
N PRO A 20 -25.68 -18.00 -5.36
CA PRO A 20 -24.57 -18.25 -4.46
C PRO A 20 -24.95 -17.64 -3.11
N GLY A 21 -24.92 -18.45 -2.05
CA GLY A 21 -25.01 -17.94 -0.68
C GLY A 21 -23.94 -16.85 -0.48
N PRO A 22 -24.05 -16.04 0.56
CA PRO A 22 -23.02 -15.08 0.87
C PRO A 22 -21.65 -15.79 0.87
N ALA A 23 -20.66 -15.19 0.22
CA ALA A 23 -19.30 -15.73 0.22
C ALA A 23 -18.84 -15.86 1.69
N HIS A 24 -18.29 -17.00 2.06
CA HIS A 24 -17.64 -17.25 3.34
C HIS A 24 -16.16 -17.55 3.10
N ALA A 25 -15.31 -17.06 3.99
CA ALA A 25 -13.89 -17.32 3.88
C ALA A 25 -13.56 -18.73 4.38
N LEU A 26 -14.10 -19.10 5.53
CA LEU A 26 -13.97 -20.42 6.14
C LEU A 26 -15.26 -20.76 6.88
N ARG A 27 -15.89 -21.88 6.55
CA ARG A 27 -17.08 -22.40 7.25
C ARG A 27 -16.75 -23.71 7.95
N VAL A 28 -16.95 -23.72 9.27
CA VAL A 28 -16.85 -24.94 10.10
C VAL A 28 -18.26 -25.42 10.43
N MET A 29 -18.52 -26.70 10.24
CA MET A 29 -19.79 -27.37 10.49
C MET A 29 -19.57 -28.59 11.38
N THR A 30 -20.43 -28.81 12.36
CA THR A 30 -20.57 -30.06 13.11
C THR A 30 -21.86 -30.75 12.71
N TYR A 31 -21.86 -32.08 12.60
CA TYR A 31 -23.01 -32.87 12.21
C TYR A 31 -22.94 -34.29 12.73
N ASN A 32 -23.81 -34.64 13.69
CA ASN A 32 -24.03 -36.04 14.07
C ASN A 32 -24.72 -36.79 12.92
N LEU A 33 -24.10 -37.86 12.44
CA LEU A 33 -24.52 -38.58 11.24
C LEU A 33 -25.43 -39.79 11.55
N LEU A 34 -25.86 -39.98 12.79
CA LEU A 34 -26.71 -41.10 13.24
C LEU A 34 -26.14 -42.44 12.80
N THR A 35 -25.16 -42.98 13.51
CA THR A 35 -24.52 -44.31 13.28
C THR A 35 -24.25 -44.58 11.80
N PHE A 36 -23.44 -43.72 11.16
CA PHE A 36 -23.17 -43.82 9.73
C PHE A 36 -22.21 -44.98 9.43
N THR A 37 -22.62 -45.84 8.50
CA THR A 37 -21.81 -47.01 8.06
C THR A 37 -21.60 -47.03 6.56
N ALA A 38 -20.57 -47.76 6.10
CA ALA A 38 -20.33 -47.98 4.68
C ALA A 38 -21.56 -48.67 4.02
N GLY A 39 -21.97 -48.15 2.85
CA GLY A 39 -23.16 -48.63 2.14
C GLY A 39 -24.49 -48.05 2.61
N SER A 40 -24.48 -47.02 3.50
CA SER A 40 -25.68 -46.32 3.95
C SER A 40 -26.57 -45.89 2.77
N SER A 41 -27.89 -46.10 2.89
CA SER A 41 -28.87 -45.64 1.90
C SER A 41 -29.12 -44.11 1.95
N ARG A 42 -28.59 -43.42 2.95
CA ARG A 42 -28.79 -41.96 3.20
C ARG A 42 -27.86 -41.07 2.37
N VAL A 43 -27.02 -41.65 1.50
CA VAL A 43 -26.02 -40.90 0.69
C VAL A 43 -26.60 -39.68 -0.03
N GLN A 44 -27.76 -39.82 -0.68
CA GLN A 44 -28.33 -38.69 -1.44
C GLN A 44 -28.82 -37.56 -0.55
N HIS A 45 -29.29 -37.86 0.66
CA HIS A 45 -29.77 -36.89 1.63
C HIS A 45 -28.59 -36.06 2.17
N PHE A 46 -27.49 -36.72 2.57
CA PHE A 46 -26.27 -36.02 2.98
C PHE A 46 -25.69 -35.15 1.87
N LYS A 47 -25.65 -35.64 0.61
CA LYS A 47 -25.24 -34.82 -0.54
C LYS A 47 -26.07 -33.54 -0.63
N THR A 48 -27.39 -33.66 -0.54
CA THR A 48 -28.30 -32.55 -0.67
C THR A 48 -28.07 -31.50 0.46
N VAL A 49 -27.92 -31.97 1.71
CA VAL A 49 -27.65 -31.11 2.86
C VAL A 49 -26.31 -30.39 2.70
N LEU A 50 -25.21 -31.13 2.41
CA LEU A 50 -23.87 -30.57 2.34
C LEU A 50 -23.66 -29.68 1.11
N GLN A 51 -24.33 -29.98 -0.01
CA GLN A 51 -24.35 -29.07 -1.17
C GLN A 51 -25.09 -27.78 -0.91
N TYR A 52 -26.07 -27.78 -0.01
CA TYR A 52 -26.78 -26.56 0.38
C TYR A 52 -26.00 -25.76 1.42
N ALA A 53 -25.42 -26.41 2.42
CA ALA A 53 -24.69 -25.78 3.51
C ALA A 53 -23.30 -25.27 3.12
N GLN A 54 -22.63 -25.95 2.16
CA GLN A 54 -21.29 -25.58 1.65
C GLN A 54 -20.21 -25.44 2.73
N PRO A 55 -20.00 -26.43 3.65
CA PRO A 55 -18.91 -26.32 4.63
C PRO A 55 -17.54 -26.41 3.95
N ASP A 56 -16.50 -25.85 4.62
CA ASP A 56 -15.08 -26.02 4.27
C ASP A 56 -14.41 -27.04 5.20
N VAL A 57 -14.85 -27.09 6.46
CA VAL A 57 -14.53 -28.11 7.45
C VAL A 57 -15.84 -28.74 7.91
N LEU A 58 -15.91 -30.04 7.86
CA LEU A 58 -17.02 -30.84 8.40
C LEU A 58 -16.47 -31.74 9.51
N VAL A 59 -16.91 -31.49 10.71
CA VAL A 59 -16.76 -32.40 11.83
C VAL A 59 -17.98 -33.30 11.87
N ALA A 60 -17.78 -34.58 11.93
CA ALA A 60 -18.86 -35.55 11.88
C ALA A 60 -18.74 -36.51 13.05
N GLU A 61 -19.83 -36.74 13.75
CA GLU A 61 -19.93 -37.67 14.85
C GLU A 61 -20.70 -38.94 14.40
N GLU A 62 -20.56 -40.00 15.16
CA GLU A 62 -21.20 -41.32 14.91
C GLU A 62 -20.79 -41.98 13.60
N LEU A 63 -19.48 -42.05 13.33
CA LEU A 63 -18.93 -42.89 12.30
C LEU A 63 -18.39 -44.20 12.89
N GLY A 64 -18.95 -45.32 12.46
CA GLY A 64 -18.66 -46.62 13.07
C GLY A 64 -17.37 -47.29 12.59
N SER A 65 -16.57 -46.73 11.70
CA SER A 65 -15.32 -47.33 11.22
C SER A 65 -14.59 -46.50 10.18
N GLN A 66 -13.29 -46.75 9.96
CA GLN A 66 -12.54 -46.21 8.83
C GLN A 66 -13.22 -46.46 7.46
N ALA A 67 -13.88 -47.61 7.28
CA ALA A 67 -14.62 -47.89 6.05
C ALA A 67 -15.83 -46.96 5.86
N ALA A 68 -16.46 -46.50 6.95
CA ALA A 68 -17.53 -45.51 6.91
C ALA A 68 -16.98 -44.12 6.52
N VAL A 69 -15.83 -43.71 7.08
CA VAL A 69 -15.12 -42.48 6.71
C VAL A 69 -14.77 -42.48 5.24
N ASP A 70 -14.13 -43.53 4.75
CA ASP A 70 -13.75 -43.67 3.33
C ASP A 70 -14.97 -43.62 2.41
N PHE A 71 -16.07 -44.26 2.83
CA PHE A 71 -17.30 -44.29 2.05
C PHE A 71 -17.98 -42.92 2.03
N PHE A 72 -18.02 -42.18 3.16
CA PHE A 72 -18.56 -40.84 3.25
C PHE A 72 -17.74 -39.86 2.40
N LEU A 73 -16.41 -39.89 2.53
CA LEU A 73 -15.50 -39.07 1.73
C LEU A 73 -15.70 -39.29 0.22
N ASN A 74 -15.67 -40.55 -0.24
CA ASN A 74 -15.65 -40.83 -1.67
C ASN A 74 -17.05 -40.79 -2.30
N SER A 75 -18.09 -41.26 -1.57
CA SER A 75 -19.44 -41.40 -2.11
C SER A 75 -20.32 -40.17 -1.89
N ILE A 76 -19.97 -39.28 -0.95
CA ILE A 76 -20.75 -38.10 -0.63
C ILE A 76 -19.96 -36.86 -0.98
N LEU A 77 -18.83 -36.58 -0.31
CA LEU A 77 -18.07 -35.33 -0.44
C LEU A 77 -17.39 -35.20 -1.81
N ASN A 78 -16.70 -36.23 -2.25
CA ASN A 78 -15.95 -36.27 -3.52
C ASN A 78 -16.75 -36.82 -4.71
N ALA A 79 -18.05 -37.04 -4.55
CA ALA A 79 -18.87 -37.70 -5.59
C ALA A 79 -18.95 -36.89 -6.90
N GLY A 80 -18.84 -35.57 -6.86
CA GLY A 80 -18.87 -34.69 -8.03
C GLY A 80 -17.48 -34.26 -8.48
N ASN A 81 -16.58 -34.03 -7.52
CA ASN A 81 -15.24 -33.47 -7.72
C ASN A 81 -14.21 -34.28 -6.93
N PRO A 82 -13.66 -35.35 -7.48
CA PRO A 82 -12.68 -36.21 -6.79
C PRO A 82 -11.45 -35.39 -6.35
N GLY A 83 -11.09 -35.48 -5.04
CA GLY A 83 -9.94 -34.82 -4.45
C GLY A 83 -10.20 -33.39 -3.96
N GLU A 84 -11.41 -32.88 -4.08
CA GLU A 84 -11.80 -31.59 -3.48
C GLU A 84 -11.75 -31.65 -1.95
N TRP A 85 -12.11 -32.81 -1.40
CA TRP A 85 -12.12 -33.10 0.03
C TRP A 85 -11.09 -34.15 0.41
N SER A 86 -10.60 -34.05 1.65
CA SER A 86 -9.83 -35.06 2.34
C SER A 86 -10.40 -35.33 3.71
N SER A 87 -10.09 -36.49 4.31
CA SER A 87 -10.30 -36.74 5.72
C SER A 87 -9.01 -36.60 6.50
N ALA A 88 -9.08 -36.11 7.73
CA ALA A 88 -7.99 -36.18 8.67
C ALA A 88 -7.74 -37.65 9.10
N VAL A 89 -6.69 -37.86 9.88
CA VAL A 89 -6.47 -39.18 10.51
C VAL A 89 -7.69 -39.50 11.39
N PHE A 90 -8.23 -40.67 11.24
CA PHE A 90 -9.36 -41.20 11.97
C PHE A 90 -8.88 -42.25 12.96
N THR A 91 -9.36 -42.16 14.20
CA THR A 91 -9.09 -43.18 15.24
C THR A 91 -10.33 -44.05 15.40
N ASP A 92 -10.20 -45.34 15.09
CA ASP A 92 -11.29 -46.32 15.10
C ASP A 92 -11.28 -47.06 16.44
N ASN A 93 -11.95 -46.52 17.44
CA ASN A 93 -11.99 -47.02 18.82
C ASN A 93 -13.37 -47.54 19.25
N SER A 94 -14.45 -47.07 18.60
CA SER A 94 -15.82 -47.37 18.97
C SER A 94 -16.78 -47.39 17.75
N GLU A 95 -18.07 -47.59 17.97
CA GLU A 95 -19.09 -47.47 16.91
C GLU A 95 -19.57 -46.03 16.69
N ASP A 96 -19.13 -45.08 17.58
CA ASP A 96 -19.61 -43.71 17.64
C ASP A 96 -18.44 -42.69 17.57
N ASP A 97 -17.40 -42.98 16.76
CA ASP A 97 -16.20 -42.14 16.70
C ASP A 97 -16.43 -40.89 15.86
N ASN A 98 -15.53 -39.89 16.04
CA ASN A 98 -15.58 -38.61 15.35
C ASN A 98 -14.63 -38.61 14.14
N ALA A 99 -14.98 -37.87 13.10
CA ALA A 99 -14.11 -37.66 11.95
C ALA A 99 -14.11 -36.20 11.50
N LEU A 100 -12.98 -35.74 10.97
CA LEU A 100 -12.87 -34.42 10.36
C LEU A 100 -12.63 -34.59 8.86
N PHE A 101 -13.47 -33.92 8.07
CA PHE A 101 -13.32 -33.76 6.63
C PHE A 101 -13.08 -32.29 6.30
N TYR A 102 -12.25 -32.03 5.30
CA TYR A 102 -11.89 -30.67 4.93
C TYR A 102 -11.68 -30.48 3.44
N ARG A 103 -11.96 -29.28 2.94
CA ARG A 103 -11.61 -28.88 1.57
C ARG A 103 -10.12 -28.64 1.48
N THR A 104 -9.42 -29.39 0.64
CA THR A 104 -7.96 -29.34 0.50
C THR A 104 -7.44 -27.99 0.00
N ALA A 105 -8.27 -27.23 -0.72
CA ALA A 105 -7.95 -25.89 -1.20
C ALA A 105 -8.15 -24.77 -0.15
N LYS A 106 -8.78 -25.10 0.99
CA LYS A 106 -9.15 -24.13 2.04
C LYS A 106 -8.40 -24.37 3.35
N VAL A 107 -8.11 -25.61 3.70
CA VAL A 107 -7.59 -25.98 5.02
C VAL A 107 -6.48 -27.03 4.89
N GLN A 108 -5.47 -26.90 5.74
CA GLN A 108 -4.46 -27.92 6.05
C GLN A 108 -4.72 -28.47 7.44
N VAL A 109 -4.66 -29.77 7.62
CA VAL A 109 -4.62 -30.41 8.93
C VAL A 109 -3.15 -30.63 9.32
N LEU A 110 -2.74 -30.02 10.44
CA LEU A 110 -1.37 -30.02 10.93
C LEU A 110 -1.09 -31.20 11.86
N SER A 111 -2.05 -31.51 12.75
CA SER A 111 -1.94 -32.62 13.70
C SER A 111 -3.32 -33.07 14.18
N HIS A 112 -3.34 -34.26 14.79
CA HIS A 112 -4.48 -34.85 15.46
C HIS A 112 -4.04 -35.40 16.81
N PHE A 113 -4.90 -35.32 17.82
CA PHE A 113 -4.66 -35.86 19.14
C PHE A 113 -5.95 -36.34 19.80
N ASP A 114 -5.98 -37.59 20.24
CA ASP A 114 -7.12 -38.19 20.94
C ASP A 114 -7.01 -37.97 22.43
N ILE A 115 -7.96 -37.22 22.98
CA ILE A 115 -8.09 -36.98 24.43
C ILE A 115 -8.88 -38.13 25.02
N GLN A 116 -8.21 -39.00 25.72
CA GLN A 116 -8.83 -40.14 26.39
C GLN A 116 -9.68 -39.69 27.57
N THR A 117 -10.92 -40.16 27.62
CA THR A 117 -11.88 -39.81 28.67
C THR A 117 -12.44 -41.07 29.35
N VAL A 118 -13.39 -40.88 30.28
CA VAL A 118 -14.06 -41.96 31.00
C VAL A 118 -15.11 -42.73 30.15
N ALA A 119 -15.43 -42.18 28.97
CA ALA A 119 -16.43 -42.75 28.07
C ALA A 119 -15.96 -42.61 26.60
N ARG A 120 -16.65 -41.79 25.79
CA ARG A 120 -16.23 -41.44 24.44
C ARG A 120 -15.02 -40.51 24.49
N GLU A 121 -14.06 -40.70 23.61
CA GLU A 121 -12.93 -39.78 23.44
C GLU A 121 -13.36 -38.44 22.86
N ILE A 122 -12.47 -37.43 23.01
CA ILE A 122 -12.61 -36.13 22.41
C ILE A 122 -11.43 -35.93 21.48
N ASP A 123 -11.70 -35.55 20.24
CA ASP A 123 -10.66 -35.33 19.24
C ASP A 123 -10.21 -33.88 19.23
N GLU A 124 -8.91 -33.65 19.12
CA GLU A 124 -8.28 -32.37 18.87
C GLU A 124 -7.68 -32.39 17.46
N TRP A 125 -8.22 -31.65 16.52
CA TRP A 125 -7.58 -31.39 15.23
C TRP A 125 -7.00 -29.99 15.21
N HIS A 126 -5.72 -29.90 14.85
CA HIS A 126 -5.02 -28.65 14.65
C HIS A 126 -5.00 -28.33 13.16
N VAL A 127 -5.59 -27.22 12.76
CA VAL A 127 -5.80 -26.83 11.37
C VAL A 127 -5.26 -25.44 11.09
N ARG A 128 -5.00 -25.16 9.81
CA ARG A 128 -4.58 -23.84 9.32
C ARG A 128 -5.26 -23.54 7.99
N PRO A 129 -5.81 -22.34 7.78
CA PRO A 129 -6.31 -21.94 6.47
C PRO A 129 -5.19 -21.92 5.43
N VAL A 130 -5.48 -22.32 4.20
CA VAL A 130 -4.52 -22.32 3.10
C VAL A 130 -4.20 -20.88 2.70
N GLY A 131 -2.92 -20.59 2.56
CA GLY A 131 -2.40 -19.25 2.25
C GLY A 131 -1.81 -18.53 3.44
N TYR A 132 -1.85 -19.12 4.63
CA TYR A 132 -1.24 -18.63 5.87
C TYR A 132 -0.14 -19.58 6.33
N ASP A 133 0.96 -19.01 6.86
CA ASP A 133 2.07 -19.75 7.45
C ASP A 133 2.24 -19.45 8.95
N SER A 134 1.70 -18.31 9.43
CA SER A 134 1.76 -17.91 10.83
C SER A 134 1.01 -18.88 11.76
N PRO A 135 1.57 -19.23 12.92
CA PRO A 135 0.86 -19.95 13.97
C PRO A 135 -0.38 -19.20 14.51
N ASP A 136 -0.40 -17.88 14.40
CA ASP A 136 -1.53 -17.05 14.88
C ASP A 136 -2.77 -17.16 13.95
N ALA A 137 -2.61 -17.69 12.74
CA ALA A 137 -3.71 -18.06 11.85
C ALA A 137 -4.20 -19.51 12.03
N GLU A 138 -3.57 -20.27 12.92
CA GLU A 138 -3.96 -21.68 13.19
C GLU A 138 -5.13 -21.74 14.16
N MET A 139 -5.92 -22.80 14.07
CA MET A 139 -7.06 -23.05 14.96
C MET A 139 -7.06 -24.50 15.42
N ARG A 140 -7.45 -24.72 16.69
CA ARG A 140 -7.73 -26.06 17.22
C ARG A 140 -9.23 -26.30 17.26
N ILE A 141 -9.65 -27.44 16.71
CA ILE A 141 -11.04 -27.87 16.71
C ILE A 141 -11.12 -29.06 17.66
N TYR A 142 -11.76 -28.86 18.79
CA TYR A 142 -12.07 -29.91 19.76
C TYR A 142 -13.46 -30.45 19.46
N VAL A 143 -13.54 -31.73 19.21
CA VAL A 143 -14.81 -32.40 18.87
C VAL A 143 -15.22 -33.31 19.99
N ALA A 144 -16.37 -33.01 20.56
CA ALA A 144 -16.89 -33.71 21.71
C ALA A 144 -18.25 -34.32 21.38
N HIS A 145 -18.33 -35.66 21.35
CA HIS A 145 -19.59 -36.38 21.45
C HIS A 145 -19.72 -36.87 22.87
N LEU A 146 -20.36 -36.08 23.73
CA LEU A 146 -20.43 -36.37 25.17
C LEU A 146 -21.40 -37.52 25.50
N SER A 147 -21.31 -38.04 26.72
CA SER A 147 -22.14 -39.14 27.20
C SER A 147 -23.63 -38.83 27.12
N PRO A 148 -24.45 -39.66 26.45
CA PRO A 148 -25.87 -39.44 26.30
C PRO A 148 -26.64 -39.67 27.59
N ASN A 149 -27.92 -39.34 27.60
CA ASN A 149 -28.92 -39.43 28.67
C ASN A 149 -28.89 -38.33 29.73
N GLN A 150 -30.08 -37.94 30.19
CA GLN A 150 -30.27 -36.89 31.16
C GLN A 150 -29.90 -37.29 32.59
N GLY A 151 -30.11 -38.55 32.96
CA GLY A 151 -30.02 -39.01 34.36
C GLY A 151 -28.90 -39.99 34.67
N GLY A 152 -28.86 -40.49 35.88
CA GLY A 152 -27.91 -41.49 36.36
C GLY A 152 -26.49 -40.95 36.49
N SER A 153 -25.51 -41.58 35.86
CA SER A 153 -24.10 -41.16 35.88
C SER A 153 -23.73 -40.20 34.73
N ALA A 154 -24.62 -39.98 33.78
CA ALA A 154 -24.31 -39.27 32.53
C ALA A 154 -23.85 -37.80 32.74
N PRO A 155 -24.47 -36.95 33.57
CA PRO A 155 -23.98 -35.60 33.84
C PRO A 155 -22.54 -35.58 34.43
N ASN A 156 -22.24 -36.55 35.33
CA ASN A 156 -20.88 -36.67 35.87
C ASN A 156 -19.86 -37.17 34.85
N GLN A 157 -20.31 -38.03 33.92
CA GLN A 157 -19.44 -38.47 32.80
C GLN A 157 -19.13 -37.31 31.85
N ARG A 158 -20.12 -36.50 31.48
CA ARG A 158 -19.94 -35.29 30.69
C ARG A 158 -18.99 -34.31 31.38
N LEU A 159 -19.16 -34.05 32.68
CA LEU A 159 -18.20 -33.23 33.44
C LEU A 159 -16.78 -33.80 33.42
N ALA A 160 -16.63 -35.13 33.57
CA ALA A 160 -15.31 -35.74 33.53
C ALA A 160 -14.68 -35.68 32.14
N GLN A 161 -15.48 -35.82 31.08
CA GLN A 161 -15.05 -35.67 29.67
C GLN A 161 -14.53 -34.23 29.40
N VAL A 162 -15.33 -33.21 29.72
CA VAL A 162 -14.91 -31.81 29.54
C VAL A 162 -13.75 -31.39 30.46
N THR A 163 -13.62 -32.03 31.66
CA THR A 163 -12.46 -31.81 32.52
C THR A 163 -11.17 -32.34 31.85
N ALA A 164 -11.21 -33.50 31.20
CA ALA A 164 -10.07 -34.04 30.47
C ALA A 164 -9.71 -33.13 29.26
N MET A 165 -10.72 -32.65 28.52
CA MET A 165 -10.53 -31.69 27.43
C MET A 165 -9.86 -30.40 27.91
N ARG A 166 -10.39 -29.79 28.97
CA ARG A 166 -9.83 -28.57 29.55
C ARG A 166 -8.39 -28.76 30.05
N ALA A 167 -8.09 -29.91 30.67
CA ALA A 167 -6.73 -30.25 31.07
C ALA A 167 -5.76 -30.30 29.89
N ARG A 168 -6.20 -30.75 28.74
CA ARG A 168 -5.43 -30.72 27.50
C ARG A 168 -5.26 -29.29 26.99
N MET A 169 -6.31 -28.49 26.95
CA MET A 169 -6.28 -27.07 26.52
C MET A 169 -5.30 -26.24 27.36
N GLU A 170 -5.26 -26.47 28.69
CA GLU A 170 -4.33 -25.77 29.60
C GLU A 170 -2.84 -26.11 29.36
N THR A 171 -2.52 -27.10 28.52
CA THR A 171 -1.14 -27.35 28.12
C THR A 171 -0.63 -26.37 27.08
N PHE A 172 -1.47 -25.55 26.50
CA PHE A 172 -1.15 -24.54 25.50
C PHE A 172 -1.10 -23.13 26.10
N PRO A 173 -0.40 -22.18 25.48
CA PRO A 173 -0.47 -20.78 25.87
C PRO A 173 -1.91 -20.24 25.74
N ALA A 174 -2.26 -19.30 26.60
CA ALA A 174 -3.50 -18.53 26.43
C ALA A 174 -3.45 -17.69 25.13
N GLY A 175 -4.62 -17.38 24.56
CA GLY A 175 -4.73 -16.58 23.35
C GLY A 175 -4.63 -17.38 22.03
N GLN A 176 -4.74 -18.71 22.11
CA GLN A 176 -4.85 -19.54 20.89
C GLN A 176 -6.27 -19.54 20.35
N ASN A 177 -6.41 -19.64 19.03
CA ASN A 177 -7.70 -19.82 18.37
C ASN A 177 -8.16 -21.27 18.55
N TYR A 178 -9.37 -21.46 19.09
CA TYR A 178 -9.97 -22.78 19.19
C TYR A 178 -11.50 -22.71 19.25
N VAL A 179 -12.12 -23.77 18.78
CA VAL A 179 -13.54 -24.05 18.96
C VAL A 179 -13.72 -25.41 19.64
N VAL A 180 -14.81 -25.54 20.39
CA VAL A 180 -15.31 -26.80 20.91
C VAL A 180 -16.65 -27.03 20.26
N CYS A 181 -16.81 -28.13 19.50
CA CYS A 181 -18.02 -28.41 18.76
C CYS A 181 -18.40 -29.90 18.87
N GLY A 182 -19.61 -30.20 18.44
CA GLY A 182 -20.14 -31.56 18.39
C GLY A 182 -21.46 -31.70 19.15
N ASP A 183 -21.89 -32.95 19.27
CA ASP A 183 -23.06 -33.37 20.06
C ASP A 183 -22.68 -33.41 21.53
N MET A 184 -23.02 -32.35 22.28
CA MET A 184 -22.68 -32.22 23.68
C MET A 184 -23.62 -32.99 24.61
N ASN A 185 -24.74 -33.48 24.11
CA ASN A 185 -25.78 -34.16 24.91
C ASN A 185 -26.15 -33.40 26.21
N LEU A 186 -26.13 -32.06 26.15
CA LEU A 186 -26.45 -31.16 27.28
C LEU A 186 -27.92 -30.84 27.27
N TYR A 187 -28.59 -30.98 28.40
CA TYR A 187 -30.03 -30.79 28.54
C TYR A 187 -30.38 -29.37 29.04
N ASP A 188 -29.52 -28.78 29.87
CA ASP A 188 -29.70 -27.41 30.36
C ASP A 188 -28.35 -26.69 30.58
N SER A 189 -28.40 -25.37 30.75
CA SER A 189 -27.25 -24.53 31.00
C SER A 189 -26.69 -24.62 32.43
N GLU A 190 -27.42 -25.22 33.37
CA GLU A 190 -26.97 -25.45 34.74
C GLU A 190 -26.23 -26.77 34.90
N GLU A 191 -26.08 -27.55 33.79
CA GLU A 191 -25.27 -28.76 33.85
C GLU A 191 -23.79 -28.43 34.19
N PRO A 192 -23.19 -29.18 35.15
CA PRO A 192 -21.80 -28.92 35.57
C PRO A 192 -20.80 -28.97 34.44
N ALA A 193 -21.05 -29.73 33.37
CA ALA A 193 -20.18 -29.80 32.19
C ALA A 193 -20.21 -28.48 31.43
N TYR A 194 -21.38 -27.89 31.20
CA TYR A 194 -21.52 -26.60 30.49
C TYR A 194 -20.94 -25.46 31.32
N GLU A 195 -21.34 -25.34 32.60
CA GLU A 195 -20.80 -24.32 33.50
C GLU A 195 -19.26 -24.39 33.60
N TYR A 196 -18.69 -25.62 33.65
CA TYR A 196 -17.24 -25.80 33.74
C TYR A 196 -16.55 -25.33 32.46
N MET A 197 -17.11 -25.58 31.26
CA MET A 197 -16.55 -25.10 30.01
C MET A 197 -16.48 -23.57 29.93
N LEU A 198 -17.51 -22.87 30.43
CA LEU A 198 -17.61 -21.41 30.40
C LEU A 198 -16.84 -20.72 31.54
N SER A 199 -16.46 -21.46 32.58
CA SER A 199 -15.85 -20.88 33.77
C SER A 199 -14.31 -20.90 33.75
N SER A 200 -13.70 -20.05 34.56
CA SER A 200 -12.25 -20.07 34.81
C SER A 200 -11.79 -21.16 35.81
N ALA A 201 -12.72 -22.02 36.30
CA ALA A 201 -12.40 -23.03 37.30
C ALA A 201 -11.35 -24.06 36.86
N GLY A 202 -11.26 -24.36 35.56
CA GLY A 202 -10.28 -25.27 34.98
C GLY A 202 -9.00 -24.58 34.51
N GLY A 203 -8.83 -23.28 34.73
CA GLY A 203 -7.78 -22.44 34.13
C GLY A 203 -8.38 -21.46 33.11
N ILE A 204 -7.53 -20.66 32.47
CA ILE A 204 -7.99 -19.62 31.52
C ILE A 204 -7.78 -19.98 30.05
N ALA A 205 -6.86 -20.91 29.76
CA ALA A 205 -6.49 -21.23 28.37
C ALA A 205 -7.57 -22.02 27.62
N GLY A 206 -8.50 -22.67 28.32
CA GLY A 206 -9.58 -23.46 27.71
C GLY A 206 -10.99 -22.91 27.97
N ILE A 207 -11.16 -21.65 28.38
CA ILE A 207 -12.48 -21.04 28.55
C ILE A 207 -13.15 -20.89 27.19
N VAL A 208 -14.44 -21.27 27.09
CA VAL A 208 -15.24 -21.02 25.90
C VAL A 208 -16.41 -20.10 26.19
N ALA A 209 -16.95 -19.50 25.14
CA ALA A 209 -18.22 -18.77 25.16
C ALA A 209 -19.21 -19.42 24.18
N ASP A 210 -20.49 -19.35 24.50
CA ASP A 210 -21.60 -19.75 23.64
C ASP A 210 -21.99 -18.56 22.75
N PRO A 211 -21.81 -18.59 21.43
CA PRO A 211 -22.10 -17.47 20.55
C PRO A 211 -23.57 -17.04 20.56
N ILE A 212 -24.52 -17.93 20.90
CA ILE A 212 -25.95 -17.59 20.93
C ILE A 212 -26.49 -17.32 22.32
N ASP A 213 -25.71 -17.50 23.38
CA ASP A 213 -25.98 -17.17 24.78
C ASP A 213 -27.49 -17.25 25.17
N THR A 214 -28.06 -18.47 25.05
CA THR A 214 -29.46 -18.74 25.40
C THR A 214 -29.53 -19.72 26.56
N PRO A 215 -29.20 -19.29 27.80
CA PRO A 215 -29.19 -20.17 28.96
C PRO A 215 -30.60 -20.58 29.37
N GLY A 216 -30.76 -21.83 29.84
CA GLY A 216 -31.99 -22.39 30.33
C GLY A 216 -32.06 -23.90 30.19
N ASP A 217 -33.25 -24.48 30.46
CA ASP A 217 -33.56 -25.90 30.23
C ASP A 217 -33.95 -26.10 28.76
N TRP A 218 -33.00 -26.63 27.97
CA TRP A 218 -33.19 -26.83 26.53
C TRP A 218 -33.99 -28.07 26.19
N HIS A 219 -34.16 -28.99 27.12
CA HIS A 219 -34.92 -30.21 26.95
C HIS A 219 -36.40 -29.93 27.14
N ASP A 220 -37.25 -30.31 26.22
CA ASP A 220 -38.70 -30.11 26.22
C ASP A 220 -39.13 -28.64 26.44
N GLY A 221 -38.22 -27.67 26.27
CA GLY A 221 -38.46 -26.23 26.45
C GLY A 221 -38.90 -25.54 25.17
N GLY A 222 -40.19 -25.26 24.99
CA GLY A 222 -40.73 -24.61 23.78
C GLY A 222 -40.24 -23.17 23.57
N GLU A 223 -39.81 -22.48 24.64
CA GLU A 223 -39.16 -21.17 24.56
C GLU A 223 -37.78 -21.20 23.91
N PHE A 224 -37.14 -22.37 23.84
CA PHE A 224 -35.86 -22.61 23.19
C PHE A 224 -35.99 -23.21 21.77
N ALA A 225 -37.23 -23.29 21.24
CA ALA A 225 -37.50 -23.88 19.94
C ALA A 225 -36.58 -23.37 18.79
N ALA A 226 -36.10 -22.13 18.87
CA ALA A 226 -35.23 -21.53 17.84
C ALA A 226 -33.76 -22.01 17.87
N VAL A 227 -33.37 -22.75 18.95
CA VAL A 227 -31.98 -23.23 19.11
C VAL A 227 -31.86 -24.74 19.21
N GLN A 228 -32.98 -25.47 19.23
CA GLN A 228 -33.00 -26.94 19.28
C GLN A 228 -32.45 -27.57 17.99
N THR A 229 -31.73 -28.66 18.10
CA THR A 229 -31.04 -29.35 16.99
C THR A 229 -31.46 -30.82 16.84
N GLN A 230 -32.11 -31.43 17.84
CA GLN A 230 -32.65 -32.80 17.83
C GLN A 230 -34.11 -32.80 18.33
N SER A 231 -35.05 -33.67 17.90
CA SER A 231 -34.90 -34.56 16.75
C SER A 231 -35.62 -34.02 15.53
N THR A 232 -35.02 -34.18 14.35
CA THR A 232 -35.64 -33.79 13.07
C THR A 232 -36.98 -34.50 12.78
N ARG A 233 -37.40 -35.45 13.62
CA ARG A 233 -38.58 -36.33 13.43
C ARG A 233 -39.22 -36.76 14.73
N THR A 234 -40.53 -36.92 14.70
CA THR A 234 -41.30 -37.38 15.87
C THR A 234 -41.20 -38.87 16.13
N ALA A 235 -40.86 -39.69 15.12
CA ALA A 235 -40.70 -41.12 15.25
C ALA A 235 -39.24 -41.55 15.16
N SER A 236 -38.81 -42.48 16.00
CA SER A 236 -37.49 -43.11 15.88
C SER A 236 -37.38 -43.87 14.56
N VAL A 237 -36.38 -43.50 13.76
CA VAL A 237 -36.09 -44.09 12.46
C VAL A 237 -34.61 -44.44 12.39
N GLY A 238 -34.26 -45.65 12.03
CA GLY A 238 -32.89 -46.10 11.85
C GLY A 238 -32.04 -46.15 13.11
N GLY A 239 -32.68 -46.21 14.28
CA GLY A 239 -32.03 -46.22 15.58
C GLY A 239 -31.88 -44.82 16.22
N GLY A 240 -32.25 -43.76 15.49
CA GLY A 240 -32.17 -42.41 16.02
C GLY A 240 -33.27 -42.00 16.95
N ALA A 241 -33.14 -40.81 17.55
CA ALA A 241 -34.13 -40.22 18.43
C ALA A 241 -35.45 -39.90 17.70
N GLY A 242 -36.52 -39.85 18.44
CA GLY A 242 -37.83 -39.33 18.04
C GLY A 242 -38.24 -38.31 19.10
N GLY A 243 -39.45 -37.79 19.02
CA GLY A 243 -39.95 -36.72 19.92
C GLY A 243 -40.29 -35.46 19.13
N GLY A 244 -39.54 -35.15 18.15
CA GLY A 244 -39.60 -33.90 17.42
C GLY A 244 -38.44 -32.98 17.83
N MET A 245 -38.47 -31.75 17.39
CA MET A 245 -37.44 -30.76 17.76
C MET A 245 -37.67 -30.32 19.21
N ASP A 246 -36.90 -30.87 20.13
CA ASP A 246 -37.11 -30.67 21.58
C ASP A 246 -35.83 -30.55 22.42
N ASP A 247 -34.62 -30.76 21.77
CA ASP A 247 -33.33 -30.70 22.44
C ASP A 247 -32.32 -29.84 21.68
N ARG A 248 -31.44 -29.10 22.40
CA ARG A 248 -30.25 -28.44 21.87
C ARG A 248 -29.00 -29.24 22.24
N PHE A 249 -28.52 -30.08 21.35
CA PHE A 249 -27.38 -30.94 21.64
C PHE A 249 -26.12 -30.57 20.84
N ASP A 250 -26.26 -29.94 19.67
CA ASP A 250 -25.15 -29.62 18.77
C ASP A 250 -24.71 -28.17 18.96
N PHE A 251 -23.43 -27.98 19.27
CA PHE A 251 -22.86 -26.68 19.62
C PHE A 251 -21.60 -26.40 18.77
N ILE A 252 -21.31 -25.09 18.60
CA ILE A 252 -19.99 -24.55 18.28
C ILE A 252 -19.71 -23.46 19.31
N LEU A 253 -18.87 -23.77 20.28
CA LEU A 253 -18.44 -22.86 21.34
C LEU A 253 -17.07 -22.29 20.96
N ARG A 254 -16.85 -20.99 21.14
CA ARG A 254 -15.61 -20.33 20.73
C ARG A 254 -14.68 -20.02 21.90
N GLY A 255 -13.38 -20.05 21.66
CA GLY A 255 -12.38 -19.47 22.54
C GLY A 255 -12.40 -17.93 22.52
N PRO A 256 -11.84 -17.27 23.54
CA PRO A 256 -11.82 -15.81 23.61
C PRO A 256 -11.09 -15.10 22.46
N ALA A 257 -10.04 -15.73 21.92
CA ALA A 257 -9.27 -15.17 20.80
C ALA A 257 -10.04 -15.14 19.47
N LEU A 258 -11.23 -15.74 19.40
CA LEU A 258 -12.11 -15.69 18.22
C LEU A 258 -13.24 -14.65 18.38
N GLU A 259 -13.04 -13.63 19.21
CA GLU A 259 -14.00 -12.55 19.50
C GLU A 259 -13.36 -11.16 19.61
N ASP A 260 -12.12 -10.98 19.29
CA ASP A 260 -11.41 -9.72 19.56
C ASP A 260 -11.40 -8.74 18.39
N ASP A 261 -12.08 -9.06 17.29
CA ASP A 261 -12.15 -8.33 16.04
C ASP A 261 -10.79 -8.19 15.32
N GLU A 262 -9.82 -9.09 15.65
CA GLU A 262 -8.48 -9.09 15.09
C GLU A 262 -8.11 -10.48 14.54
N GLY A 263 -7.80 -10.55 13.27
CA GLY A 263 -7.27 -11.77 12.66
C GLY A 263 -8.32 -12.84 12.33
N LEU A 264 -8.28 -13.97 13.01
CA LEU A 264 -9.21 -15.09 12.81
C LEU A 264 -10.35 -15.02 13.82
N ASP A 265 -11.56 -14.67 13.39
CA ASP A 265 -12.72 -14.55 14.27
C ASP A 265 -13.91 -15.38 13.83
N LEU A 266 -14.70 -15.87 14.80
CA LEU A 266 -16.00 -16.46 14.55
C LEU A 266 -17.05 -15.37 14.34
N LEU A 267 -17.70 -15.37 13.18
CA LEU A 267 -18.78 -14.42 12.86
C LEU A 267 -20.09 -14.90 13.48
N GLU A 268 -20.42 -14.45 14.69
CA GLU A 268 -21.60 -14.87 15.47
C GLU A 268 -22.91 -14.77 14.67
N SER A 269 -23.05 -13.74 13.82
CA SER A 269 -24.23 -13.53 12.98
C SER A 269 -24.47 -14.65 11.96
N THR A 270 -23.49 -15.51 11.73
CA THR A 270 -23.56 -16.64 10.78
C THR A 270 -23.87 -17.96 11.46
N TYR A 271 -23.84 -18.03 12.80
CA TYR A 271 -24.13 -19.23 13.56
C TYR A 271 -25.54 -19.76 13.20
N THR A 272 -25.60 -20.98 12.71
CA THR A 272 -26.83 -21.51 12.12
C THR A 272 -26.98 -22.99 12.43
N ALA A 273 -28.09 -23.37 13.08
CA ALA A 273 -28.60 -24.72 13.06
C ALA A 273 -29.46 -24.85 11.78
N LEU A 274 -28.95 -25.59 10.78
CA LEU A 274 -29.54 -25.61 9.45
C LEU A 274 -30.92 -26.22 9.43
N GLY A 275 -31.93 -25.44 9.08
CA GLY A 275 -33.32 -25.86 9.03
C GLY A 275 -34.12 -25.56 10.30
N GLN A 276 -33.48 -25.04 11.34
CA GLN A 276 -34.17 -24.59 12.55
C GLN A 276 -34.89 -23.27 12.28
N ASP A 277 -36.23 -23.27 12.37
CA ASP A 277 -37.08 -22.08 12.14
C ASP A 277 -37.89 -21.62 13.36
N GLY A 278 -37.74 -22.31 14.49
CA GLY A 278 -38.47 -22.04 15.75
C GLY A 278 -39.95 -22.42 15.71
N LEU A 279 -40.41 -23.09 14.64
CA LEU A 279 -41.83 -23.40 14.45
C LEU A 279 -42.17 -24.89 14.62
N HIS A 280 -41.15 -25.74 14.80
CA HIS A 280 -41.31 -27.20 14.83
C HIS A 280 -41.02 -27.82 16.20
N PHE A 281 -41.29 -27.09 17.29
CA PHE A 281 -41.19 -27.64 18.65
C PHE A 281 -42.07 -28.89 18.79
N GLU A 282 -41.52 -30.02 19.26
CA GLU A 282 -42.17 -31.35 19.38
C GLU A 282 -42.75 -31.86 18.04
N LEU A 283 -42.31 -31.32 16.90
CA LEU A 283 -42.75 -31.72 15.56
C LEU A 283 -41.56 -32.17 14.70
N SER A 284 -41.87 -32.92 13.65
CA SER A 284 -40.86 -33.18 12.60
C SER A 284 -40.59 -31.88 11.85
N ILE A 285 -39.35 -31.67 11.44
CA ILE A 285 -38.93 -30.54 10.60
C ILE A 285 -39.71 -30.43 9.27
N THR A 286 -40.40 -31.50 8.87
CA THR A 286 -41.23 -31.57 7.65
C THR A 286 -42.73 -31.45 7.90
N ASP A 287 -43.16 -31.37 9.16
CA ASP A 287 -44.56 -31.23 9.51
C ASP A 287 -45.08 -29.81 9.18
N PRO A 288 -46.39 -29.61 9.05
CA PRO A 288 -46.93 -28.27 8.92
C PRO A 288 -46.71 -27.43 10.18
N PRO A 289 -46.38 -26.10 10.04
CA PRO A 289 -46.24 -25.35 8.80
C PRO A 289 -45.00 -25.77 8.00
N ALA A 290 -44.96 -25.45 6.71
CA ALA A 290 -43.75 -25.68 5.90
C ALA A 290 -42.58 -24.91 6.51
N ASN A 291 -41.36 -25.53 6.50
CA ASN A 291 -40.19 -24.93 7.07
C ASN A 291 -39.92 -23.53 6.46
N ALA A 292 -39.70 -22.53 7.31
CA ALA A 292 -39.62 -21.13 6.92
C ALA A 292 -38.23 -20.69 6.48
N VAL A 293 -37.15 -21.42 6.85
CA VAL A 293 -35.75 -21.01 6.62
C VAL A 293 -35.04 -21.82 5.56
N VAL A 294 -35.52 -23.03 5.23
CA VAL A 294 -34.96 -23.82 4.14
C VAL A 294 -36.07 -24.30 3.19
N PRO A 295 -35.74 -24.51 1.90
CA PRO A 295 -36.68 -25.14 0.96
C PRO A 295 -37.16 -26.52 1.45
N GLN A 296 -38.39 -26.92 1.14
CA GLN A 296 -38.97 -28.19 1.54
C GLN A 296 -38.10 -29.39 1.14
N ALA A 297 -37.39 -29.34 0.00
CA ALA A 297 -36.47 -30.38 -0.41
C ALA A 297 -35.27 -30.54 0.54
N ILE A 298 -34.81 -29.45 1.13
CA ILE A 298 -33.73 -29.45 2.12
C ILE A 298 -34.26 -29.95 3.47
N ALA A 299 -35.43 -29.48 3.92
CA ALA A 299 -36.08 -29.98 5.13
C ALA A 299 -36.30 -31.50 5.04
N GLN A 300 -36.73 -32.04 3.87
CA GLN A 300 -36.87 -33.47 3.64
C GLN A 300 -35.52 -34.20 3.63
N ALA A 301 -34.47 -33.56 3.13
CA ALA A 301 -33.13 -34.16 3.16
C ALA A 301 -32.59 -34.22 4.59
N LEU A 302 -32.75 -33.18 5.40
CA LEU A 302 -32.39 -33.14 6.81
C LEU A 302 -33.13 -34.22 7.61
N TYR A 303 -34.46 -34.28 7.47
CA TYR A 303 -35.30 -35.35 8.06
C TYR A 303 -34.78 -36.76 7.76
N SER A 304 -34.34 -36.98 6.53
CA SER A 304 -33.93 -38.31 6.06
C SER A 304 -32.44 -38.61 6.29
N ALA A 305 -31.62 -37.60 6.49
CA ALA A 305 -30.17 -37.75 6.69
C ALA A 305 -29.81 -38.14 8.11
N SER A 306 -30.27 -37.42 9.10
CA SER A 306 -29.98 -37.63 10.53
C SER A 306 -31.16 -37.23 11.41
N ASP A 307 -31.15 -37.63 12.66
CA ASP A 307 -32.03 -37.11 13.69
C ASP A 307 -31.50 -35.80 14.30
N HIS A 308 -30.30 -35.36 13.96
CA HIS A 308 -29.73 -34.08 14.28
C HIS A 308 -29.78 -33.09 13.11
N LEU A 309 -29.84 -31.81 13.41
CA LEU A 309 -29.54 -30.73 12.46
C LEU A 309 -28.05 -30.41 12.50
N PRO A 310 -27.40 -30.20 11.34
CA PRO A 310 -26.03 -29.71 11.36
C PRO A 310 -25.98 -28.25 11.81
N VAL A 311 -24.96 -27.92 12.60
CA VAL A 311 -24.67 -26.55 13.05
C VAL A 311 -23.41 -26.06 12.39
N PHE A 312 -23.40 -24.83 11.88
CA PHE A 312 -22.21 -24.21 11.29
C PHE A 312 -22.05 -22.75 11.70
N ALA A 313 -20.82 -22.28 11.62
CA ALA A 313 -20.47 -20.88 11.73
C ALA A 313 -19.40 -20.55 10.70
N ASP A 314 -19.40 -19.29 10.23
CA ASP A 314 -18.38 -18.76 9.35
C ASP A 314 -17.32 -18.01 10.16
N PHE A 315 -16.10 -18.01 9.64
CA PHE A 315 -14.97 -17.31 10.23
C PHE A 315 -14.45 -16.28 9.24
N GLN A 316 -14.14 -15.10 9.73
CA GLN A 316 -13.28 -14.20 8.98
C GLN A 316 -11.83 -14.66 9.05
N LEU A 317 -11.01 -14.30 8.06
CA LEU A 317 -9.61 -14.65 8.00
C LEU A 317 -8.73 -13.41 8.26
N PRO A 318 -7.49 -13.60 8.73
CA PRO A 318 -6.54 -12.50 8.86
C PRO A 318 -6.29 -11.79 7.54
N PRO A 319 -5.85 -10.51 7.55
CA PRO A 319 -5.55 -9.78 6.33
C PRO A 319 -4.28 -10.28 5.65
N ILE A 320 -4.18 -10.08 4.33
CA ILE A 320 -3.00 -10.41 3.52
C ILE A 320 -2.57 -9.19 2.73
N VAL A 321 -1.38 -8.64 3.04
CA VAL A 321 -0.83 -7.47 2.35
C VAL A 321 -0.28 -7.84 0.97
N VAL A 322 -0.75 -7.13 -0.06
CA VAL A 322 -0.18 -7.17 -1.41
C VAL A 322 0.18 -5.77 -1.85
N ALA A 323 1.40 -5.59 -2.34
CA ALA A 323 1.89 -4.32 -2.86
C ALA A 323 2.91 -4.53 -3.97
N SER A 324 3.20 -3.47 -4.73
CA SER A 324 4.28 -3.44 -5.70
C SER A 324 5.61 -3.80 -5.05
N THR A 325 6.50 -4.48 -5.76
CA THR A 325 7.81 -4.90 -5.22
C THR A 325 8.90 -3.86 -5.43
N ALA A 326 8.73 -2.91 -6.36
CA ALA A 326 9.70 -1.86 -6.66
C ALA A 326 9.04 -0.64 -7.29
N LEU A 327 9.64 0.54 -7.07
CA LEU A 327 9.31 1.80 -7.71
C LEU A 327 10.60 2.44 -8.25
N ASP A 328 10.64 2.71 -9.57
CA ASP A 328 11.72 3.41 -10.23
C ASP A 328 11.32 4.87 -10.50
N PHE A 329 12.06 5.79 -9.92
CA PHE A 329 11.85 7.23 -10.05
C PHE A 329 12.52 7.81 -11.28
N GLY A 330 13.49 7.08 -11.86
CA GLY A 330 14.28 7.55 -12.98
C GLY A 330 15.23 8.69 -12.57
N ILE A 331 15.44 9.65 -13.47
CA ILE A 331 16.33 10.80 -13.25
C ILE A 331 15.50 12.02 -12.86
N VAL A 332 16.01 12.77 -11.87
CA VAL A 332 15.44 14.05 -11.39
C VAL A 332 16.58 15.06 -11.27
N ILE A 333 16.40 16.31 -11.68
CA ILE A 333 17.36 17.38 -11.42
C ILE A 333 17.22 17.87 -9.98
N ALA A 334 18.32 18.22 -9.34
CA ALA A 334 18.39 18.68 -7.95
C ALA A 334 17.34 19.75 -7.64
N GLY A 335 16.66 19.63 -6.50
CA GLY A 335 15.52 20.50 -6.13
C GLY A 335 14.21 20.12 -6.81
N GLY A 336 14.20 19.26 -7.80
CA GLY A 336 12.99 18.71 -8.40
C GLY A 336 12.33 17.66 -7.53
N ILE A 337 11.04 17.41 -7.80
CA ILE A 337 10.25 16.37 -7.13
C ILE A 337 9.63 15.48 -8.20
N VAL A 338 9.74 14.18 -8.01
CA VAL A 338 9.04 13.18 -8.82
C VAL A 338 8.22 12.28 -7.91
N THR A 339 7.09 11.84 -8.39
CA THR A 339 6.14 11.00 -7.65
C THR A 339 5.91 9.69 -8.41
N ARG A 340 5.76 8.59 -7.65
CA ARG A 340 5.30 7.29 -8.15
C ARG A 340 4.20 6.76 -7.25
N ASP A 341 3.24 6.10 -7.85
CA ASP A 341 2.12 5.51 -7.15
C ASP A 341 2.49 4.11 -6.63
N LEU A 342 2.25 3.90 -5.34
CA LEU A 342 2.31 2.62 -4.66
C LEU A 342 0.89 2.16 -4.39
N SER A 343 0.51 1.02 -4.94
CA SER A 343 -0.74 0.36 -4.63
C SER A 343 -0.57 -0.64 -3.49
N VAL A 344 -1.50 -0.62 -2.52
CA VAL A 344 -1.58 -1.58 -1.41
C VAL A 344 -3.00 -2.11 -1.35
N SER A 345 -3.16 -3.43 -1.28
CA SER A 345 -4.44 -4.11 -1.20
C SER A 345 -4.44 -5.24 -0.16
N ASN A 346 -5.63 -5.59 0.32
CA ASN A 346 -5.88 -6.78 1.12
C ASN A 346 -6.33 -7.92 0.18
N ALA A 347 -5.50 -8.96 0.06
CA ALA A 347 -5.76 -10.11 -0.81
C ALA A 347 -6.45 -11.28 -0.10
N ALA A 348 -6.78 -11.14 1.19
CA ALA A 348 -7.53 -12.15 1.92
C ALA A 348 -8.91 -12.39 1.29
N VAL A 349 -9.45 -13.59 1.48
CA VAL A 349 -10.79 -13.95 0.97
C VAL A 349 -11.84 -13.41 1.92
N SER A 350 -12.72 -12.54 1.43
CA SER A 350 -13.82 -11.98 2.23
C SER A 350 -14.85 -13.08 2.63
N PRO A 351 -15.37 -13.04 3.88
CA PRO A 351 -15.08 -12.09 4.92
C PRO A 351 -13.68 -12.29 5.52
N ALA A 352 -12.95 -11.20 5.63
CA ALA A 352 -11.64 -11.17 6.26
C ALA A 352 -11.48 -9.85 7.00
N ASP A 353 -10.59 -9.84 7.97
CA ASP A 353 -10.21 -8.66 8.72
C ASP A 353 -9.66 -7.57 7.78
N GLU A 354 -9.80 -6.32 8.15
CA GLU A 354 -9.22 -5.22 7.40
C GLU A 354 -7.70 -5.20 7.56
N LEU A 355 -7.01 -4.92 6.47
CA LEU A 355 -5.57 -4.72 6.49
C LEU A 355 -5.25 -3.32 7.02
N ASN A 356 -4.66 -3.24 8.20
CA ASN A 356 -4.14 -2.02 8.79
C ASN A 356 -2.63 -1.91 8.56
N TYR A 357 -2.16 -0.74 8.07
CA TYR A 357 -0.74 -0.57 7.77
C TYR A 357 -0.26 0.86 7.85
N THR A 358 1.06 1.02 7.95
CA THR A 358 1.78 2.30 7.88
C THR A 358 2.88 2.22 6.83
N LEU A 359 3.29 3.40 6.32
CA LEU A 359 4.35 3.52 5.33
C LEU A 359 5.52 4.31 5.90
N SER A 360 6.75 3.86 5.62
CA SER A 360 7.98 4.53 6.03
C SER A 360 9.03 4.46 4.93
N ALA A 361 9.63 5.61 4.59
CA ALA A 361 10.75 5.71 3.65
C ALA A 361 11.82 6.65 4.20
N LEU A 362 13.09 6.42 3.85
CA LEU A 362 14.21 7.29 4.21
C LEU A 362 14.51 8.29 3.09
N PRO A 363 14.95 9.52 3.40
CA PRO A 363 15.39 10.49 2.39
C PRO A 363 16.43 9.89 1.43
N PRO A 364 16.38 10.22 0.14
CA PRO A 364 15.59 11.29 -0.49
C PRO A 364 14.15 10.90 -0.84
N PHE A 365 13.72 9.71 -0.46
CA PHE A 365 12.37 9.23 -0.68
C PHE A 365 11.43 9.68 0.45
N GLY A 366 10.19 9.96 0.11
CA GLY A 366 9.14 10.33 1.05
C GLY A 366 7.90 9.48 0.86
N ALA A 367 7.29 9.06 1.96
CA ALA A 367 6.01 8.36 1.99
C ALA A 367 4.99 9.15 2.81
N PRO A 368 3.68 9.05 2.54
CA PRO A 368 2.65 9.65 3.38
C PRO A 368 2.67 9.01 4.77
N GLY A 369 2.54 9.85 5.80
CA GLY A 369 2.44 9.41 7.20
C GLY A 369 1.01 9.09 7.60
N GLY A 370 0.86 8.38 8.73
CA GLY A 370 -0.41 7.96 9.31
C GLY A 370 -0.66 6.47 9.15
N SER A 371 -1.78 6.00 9.72
CA SER A 371 -2.27 4.64 9.53
C SER A 371 -3.28 4.62 8.38
N PHE A 372 -3.29 3.55 7.64
CA PHE A 372 -4.17 3.28 6.52
C PHE A 372 -4.85 1.95 6.74
N GLU A 373 -6.07 1.81 6.22
CA GLU A 373 -6.84 0.57 6.26
C GLU A 373 -7.35 0.24 4.86
N VAL A 374 -7.49 -1.05 4.53
CA VAL A 374 -8.14 -1.51 3.31
C VAL A 374 -8.84 -2.86 3.54
N GLN A 375 -10.13 -2.88 3.20
CA GLN A 375 -10.98 -4.07 3.32
C GLN A 375 -10.63 -5.11 2.25
N ALA A 376 -10.80 -6.39 2.58
CA ALA A 376 -10.67 -7.48 1.62
C ALA A 376 -11.70 -7.32 0.48
N GLY A 377 -11.22 -7.42 -0.77
CA GLY A 377 -12.06 -7.23 -1.97
C GLY A 377 -12.41 -5.79 -2.31
N ALA A 378 -11.99 -4.81 -1.50
CA ALA A 378 -12.10 -3.39 -1.84
C ALA A 378 -11.04 -2.98 -2.90
N PRO A 379 -11.22 -1.84 -3.57
CA PRO A 379 -10.16 -1.26 -4.40
C PRO A 379 -8.89 -1.01 -3.60
N GLU A 380 -7.74 -1.18 -4.26
CA GLU A 380 -6.44 -0.88 -3.66
C GLU A 380 -6.30 0.58 -3.21
N ASN A 381 -5.61 0.82 -2.11
CA ASN A 381 -5.17 2.15 -1.72
C ASN A 381 -3.96 2.55 -2.56
N VAL A 382 -3.99 3.77 -3.12
CA VAL A 382 -2.90 4.31 -3.93
C VAL A 382 -2.21 5.43 -3.16
N HIS A 383 -0.91 5.29 -2.96
CA HIS A 383 -0.09 6.23 -2.21
C HIS A 383 0.96 6.88 -3.09
N ALA A 384 1.03 8.21 -3.05
CA ALA A 384 2.03 8.99 -3.75
C ALA A 384 3.38 8.93 -3.01
N ILE A 385 4.34 8.19 -3.54
CA ILE A 385 5.71 8.12 -3.02
C ILE A 385 6.57 9.10 -3.80
N THR A 386 7.32 9.94 -3.10
CA THR A 386 8.11 11.01 -3.68
C THR A 386 9.60 10.74 -3.62
N MET A 387 10.36 11.34 -4.55
CA MET A 387 11.81 11.43 -4.49
C MET A 387 12.23 12.87 -4.78
N SER A 388 13.07 13.45 -3.89
CA SER A 388 13.61 14.81 -4.03
C SER A 388 14.88 14.98 -3.21
N SER A 389 15.91 15.61 -3.78
CA SER A 389 17.16 15.95 -3.09
C SER A 389 17.86 17.12 -3.79
N GLU A 390 18.60 17.92 -3.02
CA GLU A 390 19.55 18.92 -3.54
C GLU A 390 20.93 18.31 -3.88
N THR A 391 21.17 17.07 -3.53
CA THR A 391 22.47 16.40 -3.70
C THR A 391 22.38 15.40 -4.86
N ALA A 392 23.27 15.57 -5.84
CA ALA A 392 23.35 14.64 -6.96
C ALA A 392 23.95 13.29 -6.55
N GLY A 393 23.45 12.22 -7.14
CA GLY A 393 23.91 10.85 -6.92
C GLY A 393 22.86 9.81 -7.27
N PRO A 394 23.24 8.54 -7.37
CA PRO A 394 22.31 7.44 -7.40
C PRO A 394 21.78 7.17 -5.99
N TYR A 395 20.49 6.86 -5.89
CA TYR A 395 19.82 6.55 -4.65
C TYR A 395 19.07 5.23 -4.75
N ALA A 396 19.23 4.40 -3.71
CA ALA A 396 18.48 3.17 -3.53
C ALA A 396 18.15 3.00 -2.05
N ALA A 397 16.91 2.62 -1.75
CA ALA A 397 16.42 2.38 -0.41
C ALA A 397 15.25 1.39 -0.45
N ASN A 398 14.75 1.00 0.72
CA ASN A 398 13.48 0.31 0.85
C ASN A 398 12.45 1.25 1.49
N LEU A 399 11.24 1.26 0.92
CA LEU A 399 10.05 1.68 1.65
C LEU A 399 9.59 0.47 2.45
N THR A 400 9.26 0.67 3.71
CA THR A 400 8.70 -0.35 4.59
C THR A 400 7.20 -0.14 4.71
N ILE A 401 6.43 -1.18 4.43
CA ILE A 401 5.03 -1.33 4.80
C ILE A 401 5.02 -2.15 6.08
N SER A 402 4.57 -1.57 7.19
CA SER A 402 4.35 -2.30 8.45
C SER A 402 2.85 -2.50 8.61
N SER A 403 2.41 -3.75 8.79
CA SER A 403 1.00 -4.14 8.78
C SER A 403 0.68 -5.20 9.83
N ASP A 404 -0.59 -5.49 9.99
CA ASP A 404 -1.17 -6.58 10.77
C ASP A 404 -1.26 -7.91 10.01
N ASP A 405 -0.76 -8.00 8.77
CA ASP A 405 -0.57 -9.29 8.08
C ASP A 405 0.32 -10.21 8.92
N LEU A 406 -0.23 -11.33 9.38
CA LEU A 406 0.43 -12.25 10.31
C LEU A 406 1.68 -12.90 9.73
N ASP A 407 1.70 -13.14 8.42
CA ASP A 407 2.84 -13.75 7.72
C ASP A 407 3.89 -12.73 7.32
N HIS A 408 3.45 -11.50 7.05
CA HIS A 408 4.27 -10.42 6.52
C HIS A 408 4.05 -9.11 7.28
N PRO A 409 4.35 -9.05 8.60
CA PRO A 409 4.17 -7.84 9.41
C PRO A 409 5.03 -6.68 8.93
N GLN A 410 6.03 -6.97 8.10
CA GLN A 410 6.81 -5.99 7.36
C GLN A 410 7.04 -6.45 5.92
N ARG A 411 6.69 -5.58 4.97
CA ARG A 411 6.95 -5.78 3.56
C ARG A 411 7.80 -4.65 3.01
N PHE A 412 8.77 -4.99 2.14
CA PHE A 412 9.71 -4.04 1.59
C PHE A 412 9.45 -3.81 0.11
N VAL A 413 9.43 -2.53 -0.29
CA VAL A 413 9.32 -2.08 -1.68
C VAL A 413 10.64 -1.41 -2.06
N ALA A 414 11.33 -1.94 -3.04
CA ALA A 414 12.61 -1.37 -3.49
C ALA A 414 12.37 -0.02 -4.19
N LEU A 415 13.10 1.01 -3.77
CA LEU A 415 13.05 2.34 -4.36
C LEU A 415 14.39 2.63 -5.03
N ALA A 416 14.38 3.13 -6.26
CA ALA A 416 15.58 3.52 -6.99
C ALA A 416 15.36 4.77 -7.83
N GLY A 417 16.42 5.58 -7.99
CA GLY A 417 16.42 6.75 -8.86
C GLY A 417 17.76 7.48 -8.82
N GLU A 418 17.93 8.48 -9.66
CA GLU A 418 19.13 9.30 -9.71
C GLU A 418 18.78 10.79 -9.59
N ILE A 419 19.58 11.53 -8.85
CA ILE A 419 19.54 12.99 -8.82
C ILE A 419 20.72 13.52 -9.61
N TRP A 420 20.46 14.40 -10.57
CA TRP A 420 21.48 15.08 -11.35
C TRP A 420 21.58 16.54 -10.96
N ASN A 421 22.79 17.11 -11.03
CA ASN A 421 23.00 18.55 -10.93
C ASN A 421 22.37 19.26 -12.12
N HIS A 422 22.02 20.53 -11.95
CA HIS A 422 21.70 21.43 -13.05
C HIS A 422 22.87 21.55 -14.01
N ALA A 423 22.59 21.83 -15.27
CA ALA A 423 23.61 22.28 -16.21
C ALA A 423 24.22 23.61 -15.74
N GLN A 424 25.49 23.82 -16.05
CA GLN A 424 26.19 25.03 -15.66
C GLN A 424 26.65 25.80 -16.89
N PRO A 425 25.89 26.81 -17.37
CA PRO A 425 26.21 27.56 -18.56
C PRO A 425 27.49 28.38 -18.37
N SER A 426 28.38 28.34 -19.38
CA SER A 426 29.60 29.16 -19.42
C SER A 426 29.95 29.56 -20.84
N VAL A 427 30.54 30.75 -20.96
CA VAL A 427 31.17 31.26 -22.19
C VAL A 427 32.65 30.87 -22.31
N LEU A 428 33.21 30.26 -21.24
CA LEU A 428 34.60 29.79 -21.19
C LEU A 428 34.66 28.36 -20.66
N GLU A 429 35.58 27.56 -21.20
CA GLU A 429 35.77 26.16 -20.85
C GLU A 429 36.24 25.98 -19.39
N GLY A 430 37.21 26.72 -18.94
CA GLY A 430 37.90 26.52 -17.66
C GLY A 430 37.32 27.32 -16.47
N THR A 431 36.27 28.12 -16.67
CA THR A 431 35.75 29.04 -15.65
C THR A 431 34.25 29.28 -15.87
N PRO A 432 33.41 29.18 -14.87
CA PRO A 432 31.96 29.41 -15.00
C PRO A 432 31.64 30.89 -15.16
N LEU A 433 31.81 31.43 -16.35
CA LEU A 433 31.47 32.79 -16.71
C LEU A 433 30.31 32.83 -17.68
N THR A 434 29.35 33.71 -17.40
CA THR A 434 28.16 33.88 -18.24
C THR A 434 28.23 35.12 -19.15
N VAL A 435 29.28 35.91 -19.04
CA VAL A 435 29.48 37.11 -19.87
C VAL A 435 30.88 37.16 -20.41
N ALA A 436 31.01 37.38 -21.72
CA ALA A 436 32.30 37.60 -22.40
C ALA A 436 32.21 38.78 -23.38
N ALA A 437 33.38 39.34 -23.72
CA ALA A 437 33.52 40.28 -24.84
C ALA A 437 33.77 39.48 -26.14
N LEU A 438 33.13 39.89 -27.21
CA LEU A 438 33.36 39.39 -28.56
C LEU A 438 33.84 40.58 -29.43
N ASP A 439 35.14 40.84 -29.39
CA ASP A 439 35.76 41.98 -30.08
C ASP A 439 36.24 41.60 -31.48
N PHE A 440 35.68 42.24 -32.47
CA PHE A 440 36.09 42.11 -33.87
C PHE A 440 37.33 42.89 -34.19
N GLY A 441 37.77 43.80 -33.27
CA GLY A 441 38.91 44.66 -33.47
C GLY A 441 38.63 45.89 -34.32
N THR A 442 39.72 46.54 -34.77
CA THR A 442 39.67 47.71 -35.67
C THR A 442 40.24 47.30 -37.04
N HIS A 443 39.42 47.35 -38.07
CA HIS A 443 39.78 46.94 -39.42
C HIS A 443 39.23 47.90 -40.49
N ALA A 444 39.82 47.87 -41.67
CA ALA A 444 39.23 48.50 -42.84
C ALA A 444 38.01 47.69 -43.34
N PRO A 445 37.07 48.32 -44.06
CA PRO A 445 35.97 47.59 -44.66
C PRO A 445 36.43 46.41 -45.56
N GLY A 446 35.81 45.24 -45.37
CA GLY A 446 36.11 43.97 -46.07
C GLY A 446 37.18 43.12 -45.37
N GLU A 447 37.77 43.56 -44.25
CA GLU A 447 38.81 42.81 -43.53
C GLU A 447 38.31 42.14 -42.24
N PHE A 448 37.06 42.32 -41.83
CA PHE A 448 36.49 41.65 -40.65
C PHE A 448 36.33 40.16 -40.88
N GLN A 449 36.71 39.39 -39.88
CA GLN A 449 36.54 37.93 -39.88
C GLN A 449 35.44 37.58 -38.89
N ASP A 450 34.68 36.53 -39.22
CA ASP A 450 33.66 35.98 -38.30
C ASP A 450 34.33 35.54 -36.99
N ARG A 451 33.56 35.62 -35.89
CA ARG A 451 34.02 35.29 -34.54
C ARG A 451 33.08 34.27 -33.89
N PRO A 452 33.63 33.19 -33.29
CA PRO A 452 32.81 32.20 -32.62
C PRO A 452 32.29 32.73 -31.27
N ALA A 453 30.98 32.58 -31.05
CA ALA A 453 30.32 32.66 -29.74
C ALA A 453 30.05 31.23 -29.29
N THR A 454 30.67 30.80 -28.18
CA THR A 454 30.69 29.39 -27.78
C THR A 454 29.98 29.20 -26.43
N ALA A 455 29.10 28.22 -26.34
CA ALA A 455 28.48 27.79 -25.10
C ALA A 455 29.10 26.51 -24.57
N TYR A 456 29.48 26.49 -23.33
CA TYR A 456 29.98 25.34 -22.60
C TYR A 456 29.00 24.94 -21.49
N ASN A 457 28.90 23.65 -21.19
CA ASN A 457 28.33 23.14 -19.95
C ASN A 457 29.51 22.89 -18.99
N PHE A 458 29.77 23.86 -18.11
CA PHE A 458 30.95 23.83 -17.26
C PHE A 458 30.94 22.66 -16.29
N GLY A 459 32.06 21.90 -16.24
CA GLY A 459 32.23 20.77 -15.34
C GLY A 459 31.33 19.59 -15.65
N TYR A 460 30.84 19.47 -16.89
CA TYR A 460 29.94 18.38 -17.28
C TYR A 460 30.46 17.01 -16.90
N GLY A 461 29.57 16.21 -16.27
CA GLY A 461 29.85 14.87 -15.78
C GLY A 461 28.63 13.96 -15.80
N PRO A 462 28.78 12.69 -15.38
CA PRO A 462 27.72 11.68 -15.48
C PRO A 462 26.44 12.02 -14.71
N LEU A 463 26.54 12.83 -13.67
CA LEU A 463 25.41 13.24 -12.82
C LEU A 463 25.07 14.72 -13.01
N GLN A 464 25.06 15.20 -14.24
CA GLN A 464 24.73 16.57 -14.59
C GLN A 464 23.86 16.61 -15.84
N ALA A 465 22.82 17.43 -15.81
CA ALA A 465 21.97 17.68 -16.96
C ALA A 465 22.77 18.31 -18.11
N LYS A 466 22.37 18.07 -19.34
CA LYS A 466 22.90 18.79 -20.48
C LYS A 466 22.34 20.21 -20.50
N LEU A 467 23.16 21.14 -20.99
CA LEU A 467 22.79 22.53 -21.18
C LEU A 467 22.05 22.69 -22.51
N ALA A 468 20.79 23.07 -22.47
CA ALA A 468 20.04 23.43 -23.65
C ALA A 468 20.24 24.94 -23.93
N VAL A 469 20.76 25.26 -25.14
CA VAL A 469 20.73 26.63 -25.69
C VAL A 469 19.52 26.70 -26.61
N ALA A 470 18.40 27.15 -26.05
CA ALA A 470 17.07 26.99 -26.67
C ALA A 470 16.73 28.09 -27.68
N SER A 471 17.22 29.31 -27.43
CA SER A 471 16.97 30.49 -28.25
C SER A 471 18.04 31.56 -28.06
N PHE A 472 17.97 32.62 -28.82
CA PHE A 472 18.86 33.76 -28.69
C PHE A 472 18.13 35.08 -28.88
N SER A 473 18.78 36.16 -28.45
CA SER A 473 18.41 37.55 -28.76
C SER A 473 19.64 38.31 -29.22
N MET A 474 19.51 39.09 -30.28
CA MET A 474 20.54 40.01 -30.77
C MET A 474 20.00 41.43 -30.61
N ILE A 475 20.73 42.26 -29.85
CA ILE A 475 20.35 43.63 -29.53
C ILE A 475 21.49 44.55 -29.93
N GLY A 476 21.18 45.76 -30.42
CA GLY A 476 22.17 46.75 -30.84
C GLY A 476 22.23 46.95 -32.35
N ASP A 477 23.43 47.08 -32.92
CA ASP A 477 23.56 47.34 -34.33
C ASP A 477 23.10 46.12 -35.18
N PRO A 478 22.22 46.32 -36.17
CA PRO A 478 21.67 45.25 -36.99
C PRO A 478 22.68 44.61 -37.96
N ARG A 479 23.88 45.09 -38.04
CA ARG A 479 24.98 44.56 -38.85
C ARG A 479 25.56 43.26 -38.24
N PHE A 480 25.33 42.99 -36.97
CA PHE A 480 25.72 41.75 -36.35
C PHE A 480 24.66 40.67 -36.62
N SER A 481 25.10 39.49 -37.06
CA SER A 481 24.23 38.35 -37.36
C SER A 481 24.92 37.03 -37.09
N ILE A 482 24.11 35.95 -36.90
CA ILE A 482 24.61 34.56 -36.81
C ILE A 482 24.72 34.00 -38.21
N VAL A 483 25.90 33.51 -38.59
CA VAL A 483 26.15 32.89 -39.90
C VAL A 483 25.30 31.63 -40.07
N GLY A 484 24.53 31.57 -41.16
CA GLY A 484 23.62 30.46 -41.41
C GLY A 484 22.38 30.38 -40.54
N GLY A 485 22.20 31.36 -39.65
CA GLY A 485 21.07 31.39 -38.68
C GLY A 485 21.32 30.59 -37.42
N PHE A 486 20.47 30.78 -36.43
CA PHE A 486 20.56 30.08 -35.14
C PHE A 486 19.94 28.68 -35.25
N THR A 487 20.64 27.69 -34.70
CA THR A 487 20.11 26.34 -34.43
C THR A 487 20.22 26.04 -32.94
N PRO A 488 19.16 25.62 -32.27
CA PRO A 488 19.24 25.19 -30.87
C PRO A 488 20.27 24.08 -30.71
N ALA A 489 20.94 24.06 -29.57
CA ALA A 489 21.95 23.06 -29.25
C ALA A 489 21.74 22.48 -27.85
N LEU A 490 22.08 21.19 -27.72
CA LEU A 490 22.16 20.50 -26.44
C LEU A 490 23.65 20.21 -26.16
N VAL A 491 24.18 20.90 -25.16
CA VAL A 491 25.60 20.93 -24.82
C VAL A 491 25.88 19.99 -23.67
N ASP A 492 26.75 19.02 -23.93
CA ASP A 492 27.26 18.10 -22.89
C ASP A 492 28.73 18.42 -22.60
N GLY A 493 29.64 17.48 -22.72
CA GLY A 493 31.10 17.69 -22.63
C GLY A 493 31.70 18.30 -23.91
N VAL A 494 30.92 18.43 -24.97
CA VAL A 494 31.35 19.05 -26.24
C VAL A 494 30.63 20.40 -26.38
N PRO A 495 31.38 21.52 -26.53
CA PRO A 495 30.78 22.84 -26.64
C PRO A 495 30.03 23.03 -27.98
N ALA A 496 29.04 23.93 -27.94
CA ALA A 496 28.38 24.41 -29.16
C ALA A 496 28.85 25.81 -29.51
N SER A 497 29.08 26.09 -30.80
CA SER A 497 29.54 27.39 -31.28
C SER A 497 28.70 27.89 -32.44
N TRP A 498 28.52 29.20 -32.49
CA TRP A 498 27.85 29.93 -33.56
C TRP A 498 28.80 31.01 -34.06
N GLU A 499 29.08 31.05 -35.36
CA GLU A 499 29.90 32.12 -35.97
C GLU A 499 29.07 33.40 -36.05
N ILE A 500 29.63 34.48 -35.56
CA ILE A 500 29.03 35.81 -35.58
C ILE A 500 29.71 36.61 -36.67
N HIS A 501 28.90 37.15 -37.55
CA HIS A 501 29.31 37.97 -38.69
C HIS A 501 29.02 39.46 -38.38
N PHE A 502 29.94 40.35 -38.80
CA PHE A 502 29.75 41.79 -38.84
C PHE A 502 29.70 42.23 -40.30
N ASP A 503 28.53 42.73 -40.77
CA ASP A 503 28.37 43.29 -42.12
C ASP A 503 28.88 44.73 -42.13
N ASP A 504 30.10 44.89 -42.58
CA ASP A 504 30.79 46.15 -42.73
C ASP A 504 30.48 46.87 -44.06
N SER A 505 29.66 46.27 -44.94
CA SER A 505 29.32 46.79 -46.27
C SER A 505 28.58 48.13 -46.16
N GLY A 506 29.22 49.17 -46.75
CA GLY A 506 28.67 50.54 -46.75
C GLY A 506 28.57 51.18 -45.38
N ALA A 507 29.23 50.62 -44.35
CA ALA A 507 29.24 51.15 -43.01
C ALA A 507 30.27 52.31 -42.92
N PRO A 508 29.96 53.49 -42.33
CA PRO A 508 30.92 54.56 -42.10
C PRO A 508 31.93 54.21 -41.01
N ASP A 509 33.04 54.90 -40.98
CA ASP A 509 34.02 54.79 -39.90
C ASP A 509 33.35 55.05 -38.55
N GLY A 510 33.63 54.21 -37.58
CA GLY A 510 33.02 54.29 -36.23
C GLY A 510 33.03 52.98 -35.48
N THR A 511 32.52 53.05 -34.25
CA THR A 511 32.34 51.89 -33.36
C THR A 511 30.91 51.37 -33.46
N TYR A 512 30.82 50.09 -33.64
CA TYR A 512 29.55 49.32 -33.69
C TYR A 512 29.48 48.44 -32.48
N GLU A 513 28.35 48.43 -31.79
CA GLU A 513 28.16 47.67 -30.57
C GLU A 513 26.89 46.82 -30.66
N GLY A 514 26.98 45.61 -30.10
CA GLY A 514 25.86 44.68 -30.01
C GLY A 514 25.93 43.83 -28.75
N LEU A 515 24.84 43.17 -28.48
CA LEU A 515 24.70 42.20 -27.40
C LEU A 515 24.05 40.95 -27.96
N LEU A 516 24.75 39.83 -27.90
CA LEU A 516 24.20 38.52 -28.19
C LEU A 516 23.91 37.83 -26.88
N VAL A 517 22.66 37.41 -26.69
CA VAL A 517 22.19 36.70 -25.51
C VAL A 517 21.68 35.34 -25.93
N PHE A 518 22.29 34.28 -25.44
CA PHE A 518 21.77 32.92 -25.56
C PHE A 518 20.93 32.59 -24.31
N HIS A 519 19.69 32.22 -24.51
CA HIS A 519 18.80 31.77 -23.42
C HIS A 519 19.04 30.30 -23.19
N THR A 520 19.35 29.96 -21.94
CA THR A 520 19.78 28.63 -21.53
C THR A 520 18.84 28.01 -20.50
N GLU A 521 18.74 26.71 -20.56
CA GLU A 521 17.94 25.89 -19.63
C GLU A 521 18.57 24.51 -19.48
N ASP A 522 18.12 23.74 -18.48
CA ASP A 522 18.44 22.31 -18.42
C ASP A 522 17.78 21.58 -19.58
N GLU A 523 18.33 20.41 -19.97
CA GLU A 523 17.70 19.58 -20.99
C GLU A 523 16.25 19.26 -20.65
N SER A 524 15.38 19.34 -21.66
CA SER A 524 13.95 19.14 -21.48
C SER A 524 13.57 17.69 -21.15
N GLY A 525 12.46 17.49 -20.43
CA GLY A 525 11.89 16.16 -20.16
C GLY A 525 12.40 15.49 -18.89
N ILE A 526 13.33 16.11 -18.15
CA ILE A 526 13.76 15.65 -16.83
C ILE A 526 13.05 16.50 -15.77
N PRO A 527 12.35 15.89 -14.79
CA PRO A 527 11.73 16.63 -13.69
C PRO A 527 12.76 17.49 -12.93
N GLY A 528 12.37 18.70 -12.56
CA GLY A 528 13.25 19.64 -11.86
C GLY A 528 14.07 20.55 -12.77
N GLY A 529 14.04 20.33 -14.09
CA GLY A 529 14.71 21.22 -15.05
C GLY A 529 14.16 22.65 -15.01
N THR A 530 15.06 23.64 -15.08
CA THR A 530 14.74 25.06 -14.97
C THR A 530 15.47 25.88 -16.04
N ALA A 531 14.98 27.10 -16.26
CA ALA A 531 15.75 28.12 -16.96
C ALA A 531 17.00 28.49 -16.15
N LEU A 532 18.12 28.62 -16.84
CA LEU A 532 19.43 28.90 -16.27
C LEU A 532 19.87 30.33 -16.58
N ALA A 533 21.09 30.68 -16.16
CA ALA A 533 21.66 32.00 -16.45
C ALA A 533 21.96 32.14 -17.96
N ASP A 534 21.49 33.21 -18.57
CA ASP A 534 21.80 33.53 -19.98
C ASP A 534 23.29 33.68 -20.21
N LEU A 535 23.77 33.26 -21.40
CA LEU A 535 25.12 33.53 -21.84
C LEU A 535 25.14 34.79 -22.71
N VAL A 536 25.94 35.76 -22.31
CA VAL A 536 25.94 37.10 -22.88
C VAL A 536 27.28 37.41 -23.54
N TYR A 537 27.30 37.78 -24.81
CA TYR A 537 28.44 38.30 -25.52
C TYR A 537 28.24 39.78 -25.79
N GLN A 538 29.14 40.59 -25.25
CA GLN A 538 29.25 42.03 -25.58
C GLN A 538 30.08 42.15 -26.86
N ILE A 539 29.42 42.54 -27.95
CA ILE A 539 30.04 42.57 -29.27
C ILE A 539 30.51 43.97 -29.60
N THR A 540 31.74 44.10 -30.08
CA THR A 540 32.30 45.39 -30.55
C THR A 540 33.01 45.18 -31.88
N ALA A 541 32.87 46.14 -32.81
CA ALA A 541 33.62 46.24 -34.05
C ALA A 541 33.95 47.72 -34.36
N ASN A 542 35.14 47.99 -34.82
CA ASN A 542 35.54 49.34 -35.17
C ASN A 542 35.97 49.42 -36.63
N ILE A 543 35.32 50.25 -37.41
CA ILE A 543 35.74 50.57 -38.77
C ILE A 543 36.61 51.82 -38.75
N GLY A 544 37.88 51.68 -39.23
CA GLY A 544 38.81 52.82 -39.34
C GLY A 544 39.93 52.51 -40.29
N GLY A 545 40.25 53.42 -41.19
CA GLY A 545 41.31 53.30 -42.19
C GLY A 545 42.66 53.83 -41.74
N SER A 546 43.68 52.96 -41.83
CA SER A 546 45.16 53.12 -41.77
C SER A 546 45.79 53.07 -40.36
N PRO A 547 46.85 52.24 -40.19
CA PRO A 547 47.58 52.19 -38.94
C PRO A 547 48.38 53.47 -38.72
N VAL A 548 47.95 54.37 -37.91
CA VAL A 548 48.85 55.30 -37.28
C VAL A 548 49.38 54.63 -36.04
N ASP A 549 50.69 54.59 -35.89
CA ASP A 549 51.44 53.97 -34.77
C ASP A 549 50.69 53.72 -33.51
N ALA A 550 50.78 52.52 -33.01
CA ALA A 550 50.15 52.06 -31.80
C ALA A 550 50.26 53.09 -30.65
N PRO A 551 49.19 53.70 -30.19
CA PRO A 551 49.20 54.26 -28.86
C PRO A 551 49.06 53.10 -27.88
N VAL A 552 49.99 53.08 -26.96
CA VAL A 552 49.98 52.43 -25.67
C VAL A 552 48.55 52.15 -25.22
N LEU A 553 48.27 50.88 -24.88
CA LEU A 553 47.09 50.44 -24.19
C LEU A 553 46.54 51.53 -23.27
N SER A 554 45.48 52.20 -23.67
CA SER A 554 44.76 53.08 -22.80
C SER A 554 44.08 52.17 -21.76
N ASN A 555 44.63 52.13 -20.56
CA ASN A 555 43.97 51.68 -19.35
C ASN A 555 42.78 52.62 -19.06
N ALA A 556 41.74 52.61 -19.88
CA ALA A 556 40.52 53.29 -19.57
C ALA A 556 39.81 52.44 -18.49
N PRO A 557 39.62 52.99 -17.28
CA PRO A 557 38.93 52.24 -16.23
C PRO A 557 37.51 51.96 -16.68
N ARG A 558 37.01 50.74 -16.38
CA ARG A 558 35.60 50.42 -16.57
C ARG A 558 34.75 51.38 -15.76
N ILE A 559 33.67 51.92 -16.34
CA ILE A 559 32.84 52.93 -15.73
C ILE A 559 31.59 52.27 -15.14
N GLY A 560 31.20 52.68 -13.89
CA GLY A 560 30.02 52.21 -13.22
C GLY A 560 30.25 51.03 -12.28
N LEU A 561 29.17 50.31 -11.91
CA LEU A 561 29.27 49.08 -11.11
C LEU A 561 29.81 47.95 -12.02
N ILE A 562 30.97 47.38 -11.64
CA ILE A 562 31.69 46.41 -12.43
C ILE A 562 31.34 44.98 -11.99
N ALA A 563 31.37 44.73 -10.67
CA ALA A 563 31.09 43.39 -10.12
C ALA A 563 30.67 43.47 -8.65
N ILE A 564 29.87 42.50 -8.22
CA ILE A 564 29.50 42.25 -6.81
C ILE A 564 29.76 40.76 -6.54
N SER A 565 30.76 40.46 -5.72
CA SER A 565 31.14 39.05 -5.48
C SER A 565 31.66 38.82 -4.05
N PRO A 566 31.21 37.75 -3.38
CA PRO A 566 30.14 36.83 -3.79
C PRO A 566 28.74 37.45 -3.75
N ASN A 567 27.87 37.03 -4.64
CA ASN A 567 26.45 37.34 -4.64
C ASN A 567 25.68 36.08 -5.13
N PRO A 568 24.98 35.36 -4.25
CA PRO A 568 24.64 35.67 -2.85
C PRO A 568 25.84 35.78 -1.89
N ALA A 569 25.71 36.68 -0.92
CA ALA A 569 26.74 37.01 0.06
C ALA A 569 26.45 36.34 1.43
N PRO A 570 27.24 35.33 1.84
CA PRO A 570 27.09 34.70 3.16
C PRO A 570 27.70 35.51 4.29
N SER A 571 28.70 36.36 3.97
CA SER A 571 29.37 37.23 4.95
C SER A 571 29.74 38.58 4.32
N THR A 572 30.99 38.74 3.93
CA THR A 572 31.50 39.93 3.27
C THR A 572 31.41 39.81 1.76
N THR A 573 30.92 40.83 1.07
CA THR A 573 30.91 40.93 -0.38
C THR A 573 31.76 42.10 -0.85
N ARG A 574 32.46 41.97 -1.97
CA ARG A 574 33.25 43.01 -2.64
C ARG A 574 32.43 43.60 -3.77
N ILE A 575 32.48 44.91 -3.87
CA ILE A 575 31.78 45.68 -4.88
C ILE A 575 32.84 46.47 -5.66
N SER A 576 33.05 46.06 -6.91
CA SER A 576 33.98 46.74 -7.81
C SER A 576 33.25 47.80 -8.63
N PHE A 577 33.81 48.95 -8.75
CA PHE A 577 33.26 50.05 -9.53
C PHE A 577 34.37 50.93 -10.11
N GLY A 578 34.04 51.70 -11.15
CA GLY A 578 35.01 52.60 -11.78
C GLY A 578 34.45 53.93 -12.20
N THR A 579 35.35 54.92 -12.35
CA THR A 579 35.02 56.28 -12.80
C THR A 579 35.96 56.69 -13.94
N SER A 580 35.43 57.46 -14.92
CA SER A 580 36.21 57.91 -16.08
C SER A 580 37.02 59.16 -15.82
N ARG A 581 36.69 59.90 -14.74
CA ARG A 581 37.31 61.20 -14.35
C ARG A 581 37.18 61.49 -12.88
N THR A 582 38.00 62.33 -12.37
CA THR A 582 37.99 62.78 -10.97
C THR A 582 36.67 63.46 -10.61
N GLY A 583 36.00 62.99 -9.57
CA GLY A 583 34.75 63.57 -9.12
C GLY A 583 34.15 62.86 -7.90
N PRO A 584 33.03 63.38 -7.35
CA PRO A 584 32.37 62.78 -6.22
C PRO A 584 31.79 61.40 -6.59
N VAL A 585 31.98 60.44 -5.68
CA VAL A 585 31.47 59.08 -5.81
C VAL A 585 30.75 58.71 -4.51
N GLU A 586 29.51 58.26 -4.63
CA GLU A 586 28.73 57.69 -3.54
C GLU A 586 28.35 56.23 -3.86
N LEU A 587 28.70 55.34 -2.97
CA LEU A 587 28.31 53.95 -3.03
C LEU A 587 27.53 53.59 -1.76
N ARG A 588 26.26 53.15 -1.93
CA ARG A 588 25.34 52.88 -0.82
C ARG A 588 24.66 51.54 -1.00
N ILE A 589 24.35 50.87 0.14
CA ILE A 589 23.49 49.70 0.19
C ILE A 589 22.10 50.16 0.66
N HIS A 590 21.06 49.75 -0.04
CA HIS A 590 19.66 50.02 0.28
C HIS A 590 18.89 48.71 0.53
N ASP A 591 17.90 48.77 1.42
CA ASP A 591 16.92 47.66 1.58
C ASP A 591 15.82 47.76 0.52
N LEU A 592 14.91 46.75 0.51
CA LEU A 592 13.75 46.72 -0.41
C LEU A 592 12.83 47.93 -0.31
N ALA A 593 12.80 48.62 0.85
CA ALA A 593 12.02 49.84 1.06
C ALA A 593 12.77 51.11 0.61
N GLY A 594 13.96 50.95 0.03
CA GLY A 594 14.78 52.05 -0.42
C GLY A 594 15.54 52.80 0.69
N ARG A 595 15.52 52.34 1.94
CA ARG A 595 16.24 52.96 3.06
C ARG A 595 17.72 52.60 2.95
N VAL A 596 18.60 53.60 3.25
CA VAL A 596 20.04 53.36 3.29
C VAL A 596 20.38 52.46 4.48
N VAL A 597 21.03 51.35 4.20
CA VAL A 597 21.53 50.36 5.17
C VAL A 597 22.99 50.67 5.52
N LYS A 598 23.80 50.97 4.50
CA LYS A 598 25.23 51.27 4.67
C LYS A 598 25.74 52.22 3.60
N HIS A 599 26.53 53.22 4.03
CA HIS A 599 27.39 54.01 3.16
C HIS A 599 28.75 53.30 3.07
N LEU A 600 29.19 52.98 1.86
CA LEU A 600 30.47 52.33 1.63
C LEU A 600 31.53 53.30 1.13
N VAL A 601 31.15 54.24 0.27
CA VAL A 601 32.01 55.28 -0.27
C VAL A 601 31.24 56.58 -0.33
N GLY A 602 31.84 57.67 0.16
CA GLY A 602 31.31 59.02 0.14
C GLY A 602 32.44 60.02 0.02
N ALA A 603 33.22 59.95 -1.06
CA ALA A 603 34.40 60.78 -1.27
C ALA A 603 34.70 60.99 -2.75
N SER A 604 35.40 62.07 -3.07
CA SER A 604 35.93 62.24 -4.43
C SER A 604 36.97 61.17 -4.75
N ARG A 605 36.86 60.59 -5.97
CA ARG A 605 37.80 59.60 -6.51
C ARG A 605 38.41 60.12 -7.78
N GLU A 606 39.66 59.78 -7.99
CA GLU A 606 40.35 60.03 -9.28
C GLU A 606 39.82 59.01 -10.34
N ARG A 607 40.13 59.26 -11.60
CA ARG A 607 39.88 58.26 -12.65
C ARG A 607 40.54 56.94 -12.30
N GLY A 608 39.76 55.85 -12.27
CA GLY A 608 40.28 54.52 -11.93
C GLY A 608 39.17 53.53 -11.53
N GLU A 609 39.59 52.28 -11.29
CA GLU A 609 38.77 51.23 -10.76
C GLU A 609 39.01 51.06 -9.27
N TYR A 610 37.94 50.81 -8.50
CA TYR A 610 37.95 50.77 -7.04
C TYR A 610 37.18 49.56 -6.55
N VAL A 611 37.52 49.10 -5.35
CA VAL A 611 36.80 48.02 -4.68
C VAL A 611 36.37 48.51 -3.27
N ALA A 612 35.10 48.38 -2.97
CA ALA A 612 34.57 48.54 -1.63
C ALA A 612 34.09 47.19 -1.10
N SER A 613 34.12 47.02 0.22
CA SER A 613 33.64 45.77 0.85
C SER A 613 32.49 46.08 1.80
N TRP A 614 31.44 45.28 1.73
CA TRP A 614 30.34 45.31 2.70
C TRP A 614 30.40 44.05 3.55
N ASP A 615 30.49 44.21 4.85
CA ASP A 615 30.59 43.16 5.86
C ASP A 615 29.21 42.61 6.30
N GLY A 616 28.15 43.01 5.63
CA GLY A 616 26.78 42.62 5.96
C GLY A 616 26.22 43.29 7.20
N ARG A 617 26.80 44.45 7.63
CA ARG A 617 26.30 45.24 8.78
C ARG A 617 25.73 46.58 8.32
N ASP A 618 24.76 47.10 9.11
CA ASP A 618 24.21 48.45 8.94
C ASP A 618 25.16 49.55 9.43
N GLU A 619 24.73 50.81 9.36
CA GLU A 619 25.51 51.97 9.86
C GLU A 619 25.79 51.90 11.36
N ARG A 620 24.97 51.21 12.13
CA ARG A 620 25.10 51.08 13.58
C ARG A 620 25.90 49.84 13.98
N GLY A 621 26.39 49.07 13.01
CA GLY A 621 27.17 47.86 13.22
C GLY A 621 26.33 46.59 13.49
N HIS A 622 24.99 46.66 13.45
CA HIS A 622 24.14 45.49 13.58
C HIS A 622 24.16 44.68 12.30
N SER A 623 24.07 43.36 12.43
CA SER A 623 23.98 42.46 11.29
C SER A 623 22.68 42.71 10.50
N ALA A 624 22.79 43.04 9.23
CA ALA A 624 21.64 43.17 8.34
C ALA A 624 20.95 41.80 8.15
N ALA A 625 19.63 41.76 8.04
CA ALA A 625 18.87 40.53 7.86
C ALA A 625 19.23 39.83 6.52
N ALA A 626 19.05 38.50 6.44
CA ALA A 626 19.07 37.81 5.16
C ALA A 626 17.94 38.36 4.27
N GLY A 627 18.22 38.62 3.01
CA GLY A 627 17.25 39.22 2.09
C GLY A 627 17.89 39.91 0.89
N ILE A 628 17.06 40.60 0.13
CA ILE A 628 17.47 41.34 -1.08
C ILE A 628 17.82 42.78 -0.69
N TYR A 629 18.95 43.23 -1.19
CA TYR A 629 19.47 44.62 -1.05
C TYR A 629 19.81 45.17 -2.45
N PHE A 630 19.93 46.47 -2.56
CA PHE A 630 20.36 47.17 -3.77
C PHE A 630 21.64 47.93 -3.50
N VAL A 631 22.67 47.67 -4.30
CA VAL A 631 23.89 48.47 -4.35
C VAL A 631 23.66 49.60 -5.32
N ARG A 632 23.75 50.85 -4.86
CA ARG A 632 23.62 52.04 -5.69
C ARG A 632 24.90 52.83 -5.72
N LEU A 633 25.44 52.97 -6.94
CA LEU A 633 26.57 53.84 -7.23
C LEU A 633 26.07 55.13 -7.89
N THR A 634 26.49 56.28 -7.37
CA THR A 634 26.28 57.60 -7.98
C THR A 634 27.64 58.22 -8.19
N SER A 635 27.94 58.63 -9.41
CA SER A 635 29.16 59.35 -9.75
C SER A 635 28.90 60.44 -10.80
N ILE A 636 29.93 61.17 -11.15
CA ILE A 636 29.88 62.14 -12.26
C ILE A 636 29.59 61.51 -13.62
N ASP A 637 29.82 60.20 -13.74
CA ASP A 637 29.60 59.42 -14.96
C ASP A 637 28.18 58.87 -15.06
N GLY A 638 27.40 58.89 -13.98
CA GLY A 638 26.02 58.40 -13.94
C GLY A 638 25.61 57.69 -12.66
N ASN A 639 24.45 57.05 -12.71
CA ASN A 639 23.90 56.26 -11.61
C ASN A 639 23.70 54.80 -12.03
N TRP A 640 24.19 53.89 -11.21
CA TRP A 640 24.03 52.43 -11.43
C TRP A 640 23.39 51.80 -10.20
N THR A 641 22.57 50.77 -10.43
CA THR A 641 21.96 50.00 -9.35
C THR A 641 22.06 48.53 -9.70
N ALA A 642 22.51 47.72 -8.73
CA ALA A 642 22.57 46.26 -8.89
C ALA A 642 21.99 45.58 -7.66
N LYS A 643 21.42 44.39 -7.86
CA LYS A 643 20.85 43.54 -6.83
C LYS A 643 21.94 42.79 -6.07
N LEU A 644 21.85 42.79 -4.76
CA LEU A 644 22.70 42.03 -3.85
C LEU A 644 21.81 41.14 -2.96
N ILE A 645 22.07 39.88 -2.91
CA ILE A 645 21.35 38.91 -2.07
C ILE A 645 22.25 38.58 -0.88
N ARG A 646 21.74 38.78 0.33
CA ARG A 646 22.40 38.36 1.55
C ARG A 646 21.73 37.08 2.06
N VAL A 647 22.52 36.03 2.29
CA VAL A 647 22.10 34.79 2.92
C VAL A 647 22.62 34.70 4.36
N LYS A 648 22.08 33.80 5.15
CA LYS A 648 22.51 33.60 6.55
C LYS A 648 23.87 32.92 6.60
#